data_c3b3308a5113c10875464891fbf8bee3
#
_entry.id   c3b3308a5113c10875464891fbf8bee3
#
_cell.length_a   1.000
_cell.length_b   1.000
_cell.length_c   1.000
_cell.angle_alpha   90.00
_cell.angle_beta   90.00
_cell.angle_gamma   90.00
#
_symmetry.space_group_name_H-M   'P 1'
#
loop_
_entity.id
_entity.type
_entity.pdbx_description
1 polymer ?
#
loop_
_entity_poly.entity_id
_entity_poly.type
_entity_poly.pdbx_seq_one_letter_code
_entity_poly.pdbx_strand_id
1 'polypeptide(L)'
;MEAINILPGRIRFKSDRVYNNKPLAKYIDTYTDGLFGVTYCNVNIYTCSILIKYDSRKIDFNTIKDNLQSVINTTAMDTEEKLNHYNIYYKTLEKKNISRNKFLAFSLIYIFFKTKQISFGKFSLSRNVLVFELASAVTIIGGYPLLRKLFKQSTRSISQDSEIILNMAAISFTISRESSKGVLVLVLKHMNNYIKLASDASCMKTLNCNMSRTSGMAWLIRDNQQEILQNVKNLKIEDIIVVHKGELIPVDGEIIEGEASVNSLYLTGQPIINEVTIGNKVHEGIILIDGELKIKVSKIPEEYIKTDLSLKDLNITSKLKVYEKIITPVSIGLATLNFLFTGNILNAFGILLVFTPSASRTALNSGIRNYVTALKKQNIYLRNPECIESISDTTKVIFDKTGTLTQGNMNIIRVDSLDDNYSTDEILSICSECEADSYHAVALSFKEATKNMNICNTNKVTNITKVQSKGVEAYYNEKRVLIGSLEFLHENGIDTSIAYNKLDEYKKIHCKPILLSVNGDLTGLFAMQDIIRPSSIKLLKKLRQIGLKDIYLLTGDNYDTALDVANRLSISKDKIFSSYNYEQKEIFIKEHSKKGQIIMVGDGINDEMAMRAADVSVSFSNSACDKLKLQSDCIIFENDMEKLADLILISSKSLKKINHSITISQVYNFSFGMLAFFQYFDAFTAKSLNTMNSLMVLLINERIRWSKADKFIDTLDLVENKNGNRRQSTN
;
A
#
# COMPACT_ATOMS: atom_id res chain seq x y z
N MET A 1 10.54 25.94 -15.29
CA MET A 1 10.96 24.64 -15.90
C MET A 1 10.34 24.51 -17.29
N GLU A 2 11.14 24.20 -18.30
CA GLU A 2 10.70 24.07 -19.68
C GLU A 2 10.88 22.64 -20.16
N ALA A 3 9.91 22.12 -20.91
CA ALA A 3 10.05 20.83 -21.58
C ALA A 3 10.74 21.03 -22.93
N ILE A 4 11.95 20.46 -23.10
CA ILE A 4 12.75 20.64 -24.32
C ILE A 4 12.37 19.59 -25.38
N ASN A 5 12.04 18.39 -24.96
CA ASN A 5 11.74 17.27 -25.85
C ASN A 5 10.72 16.34 -25.19
N ILE A 6 9.62 16.10 -25.89
CA ILE A 6 8.52 15.23 -25.45
C ILE A 6 8.33 14.16 -26.51
N LEU A 7 8.63 12.91 -26.14
CA LEU A 7 8.37 11.72 -26.93
C LEU A 7 7.53 10.75 -26.10
N PRO A 8 6.69 9.91 -26.70
CA PRO A 8 5.95 8.89 -25.95
C PRO A 8 6.91 8.04 -25.09
N GLY A 9 6.70 8.05 -23.77
CA GLY A 9 7.55 7.32 -22.82
C GLY A 9 8.90 7.97 -22.49
N ARG A 10 9.21 9.16 -23.04
CA ARG A 10 10.47 9.87 -22.74
C ARG A 10 10.30 11.38 -22.79
N ILE A 11 10.68 12.04 -21.70
CA ILE A 11 10.61 13.51 -21.59
C ILE A 11 11.97 14.04 -21.15
N ARG A 12 12.33 15.24 -21.65
CA ARG A 12 13.47 16.00 -21.16
C ARG A 12 13.03 17.39 -20.77
N PHE A 13 13.25 17.75 -19.50
CA PHE A 13 13.03 19.09 -18.97
C PHE A 13 14.35 19.84 -18.78
N LYS A 14 14.30 21.18 -18.76
CA LYS A 14 15.39 22.06 -18.37
C LYS A 14 14.95 22.97 -17.23
N SER A 15 15.80 23.15 -16.23
CA SER A 15 15.55 24.06 -15.11
C SER A 15 16.87 24.60 -14.58
N ASP A 16 17.06 25.92 -14.64
CA ASP A 16 18.29 26.59 -14.20
C ASP A 16 18.52 26.46 -12.67
N ARG A 17 17.46 26.18 -11.89
CA ARG A 17 17.57 25.91 -10.44
C ARG A 17 18.40 24.66 -10.11
N VAL A 18 18.56 23.78 -11.07
CA VAL A 18 19.35 22.56 -10.93
C VAL A 18 20.85 22.80 -11.14
N TYR A 19 21.22 23.97 -11.71
CA TYR A 19 22.63 24.29 -11.99
C TYR A 19 23.48 24.23 -10.73
N ASN A 20 24.52 23.40 -10.76
CA ASN A 20 25.46 23.15 -9.67
C ASN A 20 24.82 22.86 -8.29
N ASN A 21 23.53 22.55 -8.25
CA ASN A 21 22.76 22.23 -7.05
C ASN A 21 22.65 20.70 -6.89
N LYS A 22 23.71 20.09 -6.30
CA LYS A 22 23.77 18.65 -6.07
C LYS A 22 22.64 18.12 -5.15
N PRO A 23 22.29 18.76 -4.03
CA PRO A 23 21.18 18.30 -3.17
C PRO A 23 19.85 18.26 -3.91
N LEU A 24 19.49 19.33 -4.64
CA LEU A 24 18.25 19.42 -5.38
C LEU A 24 18.21 18.40 -6.54
N ALA A 25 19.31 18.27 -7.30
CA ALA A 25 19.41 17.29 -8.37
C ALA A 25 19.21 15.86 -7.84
N LYS A 26 19.79 15.57 -6.70
CA LYS A 26 19.67 14.30 -6.01
C LYS A 26 18.26 14.04 -5.52
N TYR A 27 17.58 15.05 -4.99
CA TYR A 27 16.19 14.96 -4.56
C TYR A 27 15.26 14.73 -5.75
N ILE A 28 15.43 15.48 -6.84
CA ILE A 28 14.64 15.30 -8.07
C ILE A 28 14.81 13.89 -8.63
N ASP A 29 16.04 13.39 -8.72
CA ASP A 29 16.35 12.05 -9.25
C ASP A 29 15.65 10.96 -8.43
N THR A 30 15.76 11.05 -7.10
CA THR A 30 15.18 10.08 -6.16
C THR A 30 13.65 10.14 -6.14
N TYR A 31 13.10 11.34 -6.07
CA TYR A 31 11.65 11.55 -6.04
C TYR A 31 10.99 11.07 -7.33
N THR A 32 11.55 11.47 -8.47
CA THR A 32 10.99 11.13 -9.79
C THR A 32 11.14 9.63 -10.10
N ASP A 33 12.27 9.01 -9.73
CA ASP A 33 12.46 7.56 -9.88
C ASP A 33 11.51 6.75 -8.99
N GLY A 34 10.99 7.35 -7.91
CA GLY A 34 9.93 6.82 -7.04
C GLY A 34 8.51 6.92 -7.60
N LEU A 35 8.23 7.76 -8.59
CA LEU A 35 6.89 7.92 -9.14
C LEU A 35 6.40 6.65 -9.86
N PHE A 36 5.14 6.32 -9.62
CA PHE A 36 4.51 5.17 -10.29
C PHE A 36 4.47 5.39 -11.81
N GLY A 37 4.98 4.42 -12.56
CA GLY A 37 5.05 4.52 -14.02
C GLY A 37 6.34 5.12 -14.57
N VAL A 38 7.18 5.75 -13.75
CA VAL A 38 8.52 6.19 -14.15
C VAL A 38 9.48 4.99 -14.09
N THR A 39 10.24 4.79 -15.17
CA THR A 39 11.20 3.70 -15.29
C THR A 39 12.65 4.14 -15.12
N TYR A 40 12.92 5.41 -15.35
CA TYR A 40 14.27 5.97 -15.26
C TYR A 40 14.22 7.50 -15.13
N CYS A 41 15.00 8.05 -14.21
CA CYS A 41 15.28 9.47 -14.10
C CYS A 41 16.79 9.70 -14.10
N ASN A 42 17.24 10.79 -14.69
CA ASN A 42 18.63 11.24 -14.61
C ASN A 42 18.68 12.77 -14.67
N VAL A 43 19.31 13.35 -13.67
CA VAL A 43 19.45 14.79 -13.53
C VAL A 43 20.90 15.18 -13.74
N ASN A 44 21.17 16.03 -14.74
CA ASN A 44 22.49 16.55 -15.01
C ASN A 44 22.60 18.01 -14.54
N ILE A 45 23.42 18.24 -13.51
CA ILE A 45 23.61 19.53 -12.88
C ILE A 45 24.35 20.57 -13.73
N TYR A 46 25.13 20.14 -14.71
CA TYR A 46 25.92 21.02 -15.58
C TYR A 46 25.11 21.48 -16.80
N THR A 47 24.28 20.59 -17.34
CA THR A 47 23.41 20.91 -18.49
C THR A 47 22.01 21.34 -18.06
N CYS A 48 21.74 21.40 -16.76
CA CYS A 48 20.43 21.73 -16.17
C CYS A 48 19.28 20.85 -16.70
N SER A 49 19.58 19.64 -17.18
CA SER A 49 18.61 18.79 -17.85
C SER A 49 18.17 17.63 -16.97
N ILE A 50 16.85 17.37 -16.99
CA ILE A 50 16.20 16.27 -16.30
C ILE A 50 15.61 15.34 -17.36
N LEU A 51 16.15 14.13 -17.49
CA LEU A 51 15.68 13.12 -18.43
C LEU A 51 14.85 12.08 -17.71
N ILE A 52 13.61 11.88 -18.14
CA ILE A 52 12.67 10.92 -17.56
C ILE A 52 12.21 9.95 -18.64
N LYS A 53 12.25 8.64 -18.33
CA LYS A 53 11.58 7.60 -19.10
C LYS A 53 10.43 7.05 -18.27
N TYR A 54 9.27 6.86 -18.90
CA TYR A 54 8.06 6.45 -18.20
C TYR A 54 7.16 5.58 -19.09
N ASP A 55 6.25 4.82 -18.47
CA ASP A 55 5.21 4.08 -19.17
C ASP A 55 3.98 4.99 -19.32
N SER A 56 3.71 5.46 -20.54
CA SER A 56 2.61 6.39 -20.84
C SER A 56 1.21 5.82 -20.55
N ARG A 57 1.08 4.50 -20.32
CA ARG A 57 -0.17 3.86 -19.90
C ARG A 57 -0.41 3.97 -18.40
N LYS A 58 0.60 4.35 -17.61
CA LYS A 58 0.56 4.38 -16.14
C LYS A 58 0.63 5.78 -15.56
N ILE A 59 1.26 6.69 -16.25
CA ILE A 59 1.41 8.08 -15.82
C ILE A 59 1.44 8.99 -17.07
N ASP A 60 0.74 10.10 -17.01
CA ASP A 60 0.69 11.09 -18.09
C ASP A 60 1.76 12.17 -17.91
N PHE A 61 1.95 12.93 -19.00
CA PHE A 61 2.92 14.03 -19.06
C PHE A 61 2.64 15.13 -18.03
N ASN A 62 1.37 15.52 -17.86
CA ASN A 62 1.00 16.63 -16.99
C ASN A 62 1.29 16.28 -15.53
N THR A 63 0.93 15.07 -15.10
CA THR A 63 1.24 14.57 -13.75
C THR A 63 2.75 14.57 -13.47
N ILE A 64 3.59 14.17 -14.42
CA ILE A 64 5.05 14.22 -14.26
C ILE A 64 5.54 15.67 -14.15
N LYS A 65 5.03 16.55 -15.00
CA LYS A 65 5.40 17.98 -15.04
C LYS A 65 5.05 18.67 -13.72
N ASP A 66 3.83 18.47 -13.22
CA ASP A 66 3.34 19.10 -11.98
C ASP A 66 4.10 18.63 -10.76
N ASN A 67 4.33 17.32 -10.66
CA ASN A 67 5.16 16.76 -9.60
C ASN A 67 6.60 17.29 -9.63
N LEU A 68 7.21 17.43 -10.81
CA LEU A 68 8.54 17.99 -10.93
C LEU A 68 8.58 19.48 -10.58
N GLN A 69 7.56 20.23 -10.96
CA GLN A 69 7.49 21.66 -10.69
C GLN A 69 7.38 21.93 -9.19
N SER A 70 6.62 21.14 -8.46
CA SER A 70 6.53 21.20 -7.00
C SER A 70 7.89 20.92 -6.34
N VAL A 71 8.61 19.90 -6.81
CA VAL A 71 9.93 19.53 -6.28
C VAL A 71 11.00 20.58 -6.56
N ILE A 72 11.03 21.14 -7.78
CA ILE A 72 12.01 22.16 -8.17
C ILE A 72 11.80 23.48 -7.41
N ASN A 73 10.58 23.76 -6.98
CA ASN A 73 10.27 24.99 -6.22
C ASN A 73 10.60 24.91 -4.72
N THR A 74 11.03 23.75 -4.20
CA THR A 74 11.43 23.60 -2.80
C THR A 74 12.72 24.37 -2.45
N THR A 75 12.81 24.91 -1.25
CA THR A 75 14.01 25.63 -0.76
C THR A 75 15.15 24.65 -0.38
N ALA A 76 16.39 25.14 -0.26
CA ALA A 76 17.55 24.30 0.07
C ALA A 76 17.43 23.65 1.48
N MET A 77 16.85 24.35 2.45
CA MET A 77 16.61 23.82 3.81
C MET A 77 15.57 22.69 3.80
N ASP A 78 14.48 22.87 3.06
CA ASP A 78 13.43 21.85 2.89
C ASP A 78 13.94 20.60 2.15
N THR A 79 14.95 20.77 1.27
CA THR A 79 15.56 19.64 0.55
C THR A 79 16.39 18.73 1.45
N GLU A 80 17.07 19.25 2.48
CA GLU A 80 17.83 18.41 3.41
C GLU A 80 16.90 17.65 4.37
N GLU A 81 15.85 18.25 4.83
CA GLU A 81 14.85 17.62 5.71
C GLU A 81 14.06 16.54 4.97
N LYS A 82 13.62 16.83 3.74
CA LYS A 82 12.98 15.86 2.85
C LYS A 82 13.91 14.74 2.39
N LEU A 83 15.21 15.00 2.19
CA LEU A 83 16.22 13.98 1.95
C LEU A 83 16.40 13.04 3.15
N ASN A 84 16.18 13.49 4.37
CA ASN A 84 16.23 12.63 5.55
C ASN A 84 15.07 11.61 5.58
N HIS A 85 13.89 11.94 5.07
CA HIS A 85 12.77 11.00 4.90
C HIS A 85 13.03 9.94 3.83
N TYR A 86 13.71 10.26 2.73
CA TYR A 86 14.14 9.30 1.69
C TYR A 86 15.50 8.64 2.00
N ASN A 87 16.08 8.91 3.16
CA ASN A 87 17.47 8.62 3.49
C ASN A 87 17.83 7.11 3.45
N ILE A 88 16.89 6.23 3.79
CA ILE A 88 17.15 4.77 3.82
C ILE A 88 17.26 4.20 2.41
N TYR A 89 16.31 4.49 1.54
CA TYR A 89 16.34 4.07 0.13
C TYR A 89 17.57 4.65 -0.58
N TYR A 90 17.81 5.93 -0.37
CA TYR A 90 18.93 6.63 -0.98
C TYR A 90 20.29 6.08 -0.49
N LYS A 91 20.47 5.88 0.80
CA LYS A 91 21.66 5.23 1.36
C LYS A 91 21.88 3.82 0.79
N THR A 92 20.79 3.10 0.55
CA THR A 92 20.87 1.75 -0.06
C THR A 92 21.25 1.84 -1.53
N LEU A 93 20.72 2.82 -2.27
CA LEU A 93 21.06 3.07 -3.67
C LEU A 93 22.54 3.49 -3.82
N GLU A 94 23.03 4.36 -2.96
CA GLU A 94 24.44 4.79 -2.94
C GLU A 94 25.37 3.60 -2.63
N LYS A 95 25.06 2.81 -1.61
CA LYS A 95 25.80 1.58 -1.29
C LYS A 95 25.81 0.59 -2.47
N LYS A 96 24.67 0.43 -3.15
CA LYS A 96 24.55 -0.40 -4.38
C LYS A 96 25.49 0.09 -5.46
N ASN A 97 25.50 1.40 -5.75
CA ASN A 97 26.37 1.99 -6.77
C ASN A 97 27.85 1.86 -6.43
N ILE A 98 28.23 2.09 -5.17
CA ILE A 98 29.59 1.88 -4.67
C ILE A 98 29.99 0.41 -4.84
N SER A 99 29.11 -0.53 -4.48
CA SER A 99 29.37 -1.96 -4.61
C SER A 99 29.50 -2.40 -6.07
N ARG A 100 28.67 -1.85 -6.98
CA ARG A 100 28.78 -2.05 -8.43
C ARG A 100 30.15 -1.59 -8.96
N ASN A 101 30.56 -0.38 -8.59
CA ASN A 101 31.84 0.17 -9.07
C ASN A 101 33.03 -0.63 -8.54
N LYS A 102 32.98 -1.08 -7.28
CA LYS A 102 33.99 -2.01 -6.74
C LYS A 102 34.00 -3.34 -7.47
N PHE A 103 32.85 -3.94 -7.74
CA PHE A 103 32.73 -5.17 -8.52
C PHE A 103 33.36 -5.01 -9.90
N LEU A 104 33.07 -3.94 -10.64
CA LEU A 104 33.65 -3.68 -11.95
C LEU A 104 35.18 -3.48 -11.88
N ALA A 105 35.66 -2.70 -10.90
CA ALA A 105 37.09 -2.44 -10.72
C ALA A 105 37.86 -3.75 -10.43
N PHE A 106 37.41 -4.56 -9.47
CA PHE A 106 38.06 -5.84 -9.15
C PHE A 106 37.93 -6.86 -10.29
N SER A 107 36.86 -6.83 -11.07
CA SER A 107 36.69 -7.67 -12.25
C SER A 107 37.71 -7.32 -13.34
N LEU A 108 37.95 -6.05 -13.61
CA LEU A 108 38.95 -5.58 -14.56
C LEU A 108 40.38 -5.99 -14.10
N ILE A 109 40.66 -5.80 -12.81
CA ILE A 109 41.93 -6.24 -12.22
C ILE A 109 42.12 -7.75 -12.37
N TYR A 110 41.07 -8.54 -12.10
CA TYR A 110 41.13 -9.99 -12.26
C TYR A 110 41.37 -10.40 -13.72
N ILE A 111 40.67 -9.79 -14.67
CA ILE A 111 40.86 -10.05 -16.11
C ILE A 111 42.31 -9.72 -16.52
N PHE A 112 42.83 -8.58 -16.05
CA PHE A 112 44.23 -8.20 -16.32
C PHE A 112 45.22 -9.26 -15.81
N PHE A 113 45.06 -9.73 -14.57
CA PHE A 113 45.93 -10.79 -14.05
C PHE A 113 45.75 -12.11 -14.80
N LYS A 114 44.52 -12.45 -15.20
CA LYS A 114 44.25 -13.69 -15.93
C LYS A 114 44.80 -13.67 -17.35
N THR A 115 44.71 -12.56 -18.06
CA THR A 115 45.31 -12.41 -19.40
C THR A 115 46.82 -12.48 -19.32
N LYS A 116 47.46 -11.84 -18.34
CA LYS A 116 48.90 -11.99 -18.08
C LYS A 116 49.28 -13.45 -17.80
N GLN A 117 48.48 -14.16 -17.00
CA GLN A 117 48.72 -15.58 -16.70
C GLN A 117 48.62 -16.47 -17.93
N ILE A 118 47.68 -16.19 -18.84
CA ILE A 118 47.53 -16.94 -20.10
C ILE A 118 48.68 -16.64 -21.05
N SER A 119 49.12 -15.38 -21.18
CA SER A 119 50.15 -14.96 -22.11
C SER A 119 51.56 -15.43 -21.70
N PHE A 120 51.84 -15.53 -20.39
CA PHE A 120 53.19 -15.83 -19.87
C PHE A 120 53.29 -17.18 -19.12
N GLY A 121 52.26 -18.01 -19.15
CA GLY A 121 52.18 -19.31 -18.52
C GLY A 121 51.80 -19.29 -17.03
N LYS A 122 51.37 -20.46 -16.51
CA LYS A 122 50.82 -20.63 -15.16
C LYS A 122 51.76 -20.20 -14.01
N PHE A 123 53.05 -20.21 -14.25
CA PHE A 123 54.07 -19.89 -13.25
C PHE A 123 54.58 -18.44 -13.30
N SER A 124 54.10 -17.63 -14.22
CA SER A 124 54.57 -16.25 -14.40
C SER A 124 54.28 -15.33 -13.23
N LEU A 125 53.15 -15.51 -12.54
CA LEU A 125 52.78 -14.72 -11.35
C LEU A 125 53.67 -15.01 -10.12
N SER A 126 54.18 -16.23 -9.97
CA SER A 126 55.09 -16.63 -8.87
C SER A 126 56.55 -16.28 -9.14
N ARG A 127 56.95 -16.13 -10.40
CA ARG A 127 58.32 -15.75 -10.81
C ARG A 127 58.50 -14.24 -11.00
N ASN A 128 57.43 -13.50 -11.29
CA ASN A 128 57.48 -12.06 -11.46
C ASN A 128 57.11 -11.37 -10.15
N VAL A 129 58.10 -11.01 -9.34
CA VAL A 129 57.97 -10.40 -8.02
C VAL A 129 57.06 -9.18 -8.07
N LEU A 130 57.17 -8.33 -9.08
CA LEU A 130 56.41 -7.08 -9.22
C LEU A 130 54.90 -7.33 -9.43
N VAL A 131 54.52 -8.34 -10.21
CA VAL A 131 53.13 -8.72 -10.43
C VAL A 131 52.51 -9.36 -9.17
N PHE A 132 53.34 -10.14 -8.44
CA PHE A 132 52.94 -10.71 -7.16
C PHE A 132 52.72 -9.61 -6.10
N GLU A 133 53.63 -8.63 -6.01
CA GLU A 133 53.51 -7.49 -5.10
C GLU A 133 52.27 -6.65 -5.43
N LEU A 134 52.03 -6.37 -6.71
CA LEU A 134 50.79 -5.65 -7.12
C LEU A 134 49.52 -6.42 -6.77
N ALA A 135 49.48 -7.73 -7.02
CA ALA A 135 48.32 -8.55 -6.65
C ALA A 135 48.14 -8.64 -5.14
N SER A 136 49.25 -8.72 -4.39
CA SER A 136 49.24 -8.70 -2.93
C SER A 136 48.75 -7.33 -2.36
N ALA A 137 49.25 -6.25 -2.94
CA ALA A 137 48.81 -4.90 -2.59
C ALA A 137 47.30 -4.71 -2.83
N VAL A 138 46.79 -5.17 -3.98
CA VAL A 138 45.34 -5.11 -4.30
C VAL A 138 44.47 -5.89 -3.28
N THR A 139 44.93 -7.09 -2.89
CA THR A 139 44.21 -7.89 -1.89
C THR A 139 44.30 -7.30 -0.50
N ILE A 140 45.41 -6.71 -0.11
CA ILE A 140 45.56 -6.01 1.18
C ILE A 140 44.73 -4.75 1.21
N ILE A 141 44.77 -3.95 0.15
CA ILE A 141 43.92 -2.71 0.07
C ILE A 141 42.42 -3.07 0.07
N GLY A 142 42.01 -4.11 -0.66
CA GLY A 142 40.63 -4.61 -0.63
C GLY A 142 40.19 -5.15 0.74
N GLY A 143 41.15 -5.65 1.53
CA GLY A 143 40.95 -6.12 2.91
C GLY A 143 41.15 -5.05 3.99
N TYR A 144 41.71 -3.87 3.66
CA TYR A 144 42.06 -2.80 4.62
C TYR A 144 40.89 -2.31 5.48
N PRO A 145 39.67 -2.15 4.97
CA PRO A 145 38.50 -1.74 5.81
C PRO A 145 38.26 -2.70 6.98
N LEU A 146 38.69 -3.95 6.84
CA LEU A 146 38.59 -4.96 7.86
C LEU A 146 39.64 -4.76 8.97
N LEU A 147 40.89 -4.59 8.60
CA LEU A 147 41.97 -4.36 9.56
C LEU A 147 41.61 -3.17 10.44
N ARG A 148 41.05 -2.11 9.86
CA ARG A 148 40.55 -0.93 10.61
C ARG A 148 39.38 -1.26 11.53
N LYS A 149 38.46 -2.17 11.15
CA LYS A 149 37.35 -2.60 11.99
C LYS A 149 37.82 -3.48 13.16
N LEU A 150 38.71 -4.40 12.92
CA LEU A 150 39.28 -5.27 13.94
C LEU A 150 40.01 -4.47 15.03
N PHE A 151 40.78 -3.44 14.67
CA PHE A 151 41.45 -2.56 15.61
C PHE A 151 40.48 -1.64 16.37
N LYS A 152 39.29 -1.29 15.80
CA LYS A 152 38.26 -0.47 16.48
C LYS A 152 37.27 -1.27 17.32
N GLN A 153 37.11 -2.57 17.08
CA GLN A 153 36.07 -3.43 17.71
C GLN A 153 36.64 -4.42 18.73
N SER A 154 37.78 -4.14 19.32
CA SER A 154 38.38 -4.99 20.36
C SER A 154 37.51 -5.26 21.61
N THR A 155 36.28 -4.73 21.67
CA THR A 155 35.45 -4.78 22.89
C THR A 155 33.97 -5.14 22.73
N ARG A 156 33.48 -5.44 21.52
CA ARG A 156 32.04 -5.84 21.36
C ARG A 156 31.85 -6.99 20.40
N SER A 157 31.30 -8.08 20.93
CA SER A 157 30.73 -9.28 20.29
C SER A 157 31.10 -9.51 18.82
N ILE A 158 31.84 -10.59 18.58
CA ILE A 158 32.12 -11.15 17.25
C ILE A 158 30.76 -11.54 16.62
N SER A 159 30.06 -10.55 16.05
CA SER A 159 29.01 -10.84 15.09
C SER A 159 29.74 -11.31 13.82
N GLN A 160 29.31 -12.41 13.28
CA GLN A 160 29.83 -13.06 12.09
C GLN A 160 29.62 -12.13 10.88
N ASP A 161 30.51 -11.15 10.74
CA ASP A 161 30.53 -10.30 9.56
C ASP A 161 31.15 -11.15 8.45
N SER A 162 30.31 -11.69 7.56
CA SER A 162 30.74 -12.50 6.42
C SER A 162 31.81 -11.78 5.57
N GLU A 163 31.85 -10.45 5.66
CA GLU A 163 32.91 -9.63 5.05
C GLU A 163 34.27 -9.84 5.69
N ILE A 164 34.33 -10.09 7.00
CA ILE A 164 35.58 -10.35 7.72
C ILE A 164 36.21 -11.65 7.24
N ILE A 165 35.43 -12.71 7.23
CA ILE A 165 35.86 -14.04 6.80
C ILE A 165 36.34 -14.02 5.36
N LEU A 166 35.62 -13.33 4.47
CA LEU A 166 35.97 -13.20 3.06
C LEU A 166 37.31 -12.48 2.83
N ASN A 167 37.54 -11.41 3.59
CA ASN A 167 38.78 -10.66 3.46
C ASN A 167 39.97 -11.45 4.05
N MET A 168 39.78 -12.17 5.15
CA MET A 168 40.79 -13.06 5.70
C MET A 168 41.13 -14.20 4.71
N ALA A 169 40.13 -14.80 4.07
CA ALA A 169 40.34 -15.79 3.03
C ALA A 169 41.15 -15.22 1.83
N ALA A 170 40.79 -14.01 1.37
CA ALA A 170 41.55 -13.37 0.27
C ALA A 170 43.03 -13.11 0.62
N ILE A 171 43.28 -12.64 1.85
CA ILE A 171 44.64 -12.43 2.35
C ILE A 171 45.39 -13.77 2.48
N SER A 172 44.71 -14.82 2.97
CA SER A 172 45.31 -16.16 3.08
C SER A 172 45.72 -16.75 1.71
N PHE A 173 44.90 -16.53 0.66
CA PHE A 173 45.28 -16.89 -0.71
C PHE A 173 46.50 -16.13 -1.20
N THR A 174 46.66 -14.88 -0.80
CA THR A 174 47.86 -14.09 -1.14
C THR A 174 49.10 -14.64 -0.46
N ILE A 175 49.01 -14.96 0.83
CA ILE A 175 50.12 -15.58 1.60
C ILE A 175 50.49 -16.94 1.02
N SER A 176 49.53 -17.71 0.54
CA SER A 176 49.74 -19.01 -0.11
C SER A 176 50.24 -18.93 -1.56
N ARG A 177 50.63 -17.74 -2.02
CA ARG A 177 51.09 -17.46 -3.41
C ARG A 177 50.06 -17.72 -4.51
N GLU A 178 48.74 -17.78 -4.15
CA GLU A 178 47.63 -17.93 -5.08
C GLU A 178 46.86 -16.61 -5.27
N SER A 179 47.57 -15.51 -5.47
CA SER A 179 47.03 -14.15 -5.51
C SER A 179 45.86 -13.95 -6.50
N SER A 180 45.86 -14.67 -7.64
CA SER A 180 44.78 -14.63 -8.62
C SER A 180 43.46 -15.17 -8.05
N LYS A 181 43.51 -16.21 -7.21
CA LYS A 181 42.31 -16.73 -6.50
C LYS A 181 41.86 -15.75 -5.43
N GLY A 182 42.79 -15.08 -4.74
CA GLY A 182 42.48 -14.03 -3.76
C GLY A 182 41.70 -12.86 -4.38
N VAL A 183 42.19 -12.35 -5.53
CA VAL A 183 41.44 -11.29 -6.26
C VAL A 183 40.08 -11.78 -6.72
N LEU A 184 39.93 -13.02 -7.19
CA LEU A 184 38.66 -13.57 -7.63
C LEU A 184 37.66 -13.73 -6.47
N VAL A 185 38.13 -14.08 -5.26
CA VAL A 185 37.27 -14.07 -4.03
C VAL A 185 36.73 -12.68 -3.75
N LEU A 186 37.53 -11.62 -3.94
CA LEU A 186 37.08 -10.24 -3.81
C LEU A 186 36.04 -9.85 -4.89
N VAL A 187 36.22 -10.29 -6.13
CA VAL A 187 35.22 -10.12 -7.21
C VAL A 187 33.90 -10.75 -6.81
N LEU A 188 33.89 -12.01 -6.38
CA LEU A 188 32.68 -12.72 -5.95
C LEU A 188 32.05 -12.08 -4.73
N LYS A 189 32.84 -11.54 -3.80
CA LYS A 189 32.36 -10.76 -2.66
C LYS A 189 31.55 -9.54 -3.11
N HIS A 190 32.16 -8.71 -3.96
CA HIS A 190 31.52 -7.47 -4.41
C HIS A 190 30.32 -7.75 -5.33
N MET A 191 30.36 -8.82 -6.12
CA MET A 191 29.22 -9.30 -6.89
C MET A 191 28.04 -9.68 -5.98
N ASN A 192 28.29 -10.48 -4.95
CA ASN A 192 27.25 -10.90 -4.01
C ASN A 192 26.66 -9.71 -3.24
N ASN A 193 27.51 -8.77 -2.79
CA ASN A 193 27.06 -7.54 -2.15
C ASN A 193 26.24 -6.65 -3.11
N TYR A 194 26.62 -6.56 -4.37
CA TYR A 194 25.85 -5.83 -5.38
C TYR A 194 24.49 -6.47 -5.60
N ILE A 195 24.42 -7.80 -5.75
CA ILE A 195 23.17 -8.55 -5.90
C ILE A 195 22.22 -8.29 -4.72
N LYS A 196 22.74 -8.39 -3.48
CA LYS A 196 21.98 -8.12 -2.26
C LYS A 196 21.43 -6.69 -2.25
N LEU A 197 22.30 -5.69 -2.42
CA LEU A 197 21.92 -4.28 -2.38
C LEU A 197 20.99 -3.90 -3.55
N ALA A 198 21.13 -4.54 -4.72
CA ALA A 198 20.22 -4.36 -5.84
C ALA A 198 18.83 -4.92 -5.53
N SER A 199 18.75 -6.07 -4.85
CA SER A 199 17.49 -6.64 -4.37
C SER A 199 16.84 -5.74 -3.33
N ASP A 200 17.59 -5.26 -2.33
CA ASP A 200 17.11 -4.37 -1.28
C ASP A 200 16.61 -3.03 -1.85
N ALA A 201 17.39 -2.39 -2.72
CA ALA A 201 17.01 -1.13 -3.38
C ALA A 201 15.76 -1.30 -4.26
N SER A 202 15.65 -2.43 -4.98
CA SER A 202 14.48 -2.72 -5.81
C SER A 202 13.22 -2.98 -4.95
N CYS A 203 13.37 -3.63 -3.80
CA CYS A 203 12.29 -3.83 -2.84
C CYS A 203 11.80 -2.46 -2.30
N MET A 204 12.72 -1.64 -1.80
CA MET A 204 12.39 -0.30 -1.30
C MET A 204 11.76 0.60 -2.36
N LYS A 205 12.28 0.57 -3.60
CA LYS A 205 11.65 1.29 -4.73
C LYS A 205 10.20 0.86 -4.93
N THR A 206 9.95 -0.44 -4.94
CA THR A 206 8.60 -0.99 -5.12
C THR A 206 7.65 -0.54 -4.01
N LEU A 207 8.13 -0.43 -2.78
CA LEU A 207 7.37 0.02 -1.61
C LEU A 207 7.15 1.55 -1.64
N ASN A 208 8.17 2.35 -1.93
CA ASN A 208 8.07 3.81 -1.99
C ASN A 208 7.15 4.32 -3.11
N CYS A 209 7.08 3.63 -4.27
CA CYS A 209 6.13 3.97 -5.33
C CYS A 209 4.66 3.92 -4.91
N ASN A 210 4.35 3.35 -3.74
CA ASN A 210 2.99 3.27 -3.22
C ASN A 210 2.57 4.50 -2.42
N MET A 211 3.51 5.34 -2.01
CA MET A 211 3.29 6.40 -1.02
C MET A 211 3.08 7.81 -1.61
N SER A 212 3.25 7.99 -2.93
CA SER A 212 3.31 9.33 -3.53
C SER A 212 1.98 9.91 -4.03
N ARG A 213 0.82 9.38 -3.62
CA ARG A 213 -0.48 9.79 -4.20
C ARG A 213 -1.24 10.92 -3.48
N THR A 214 -0.75 11.45 -2.37
CA THR A 214 -1.42 12.56 -1.66
C THR A 214 -0.53 13.79 -1.59
N SER A 215 -0.42 14.52 -2.69
CA SER A 215 -0.05 15.93 -2.63
C SER A 215 -1.31 16.75 -2.86
N GLY A 216 -2.11 16.97 -1.82
CA GLY A 216 -3.16 17.97 -1.86
C GLY A 216 -2.55 19.35 -2.16
N MET A 217 -3.23 20.15 -2.94
CA MET A 217 -2.91 21.55 -3.14
C MET A 217 -3.84 22.37 -2.24
N ALA A 218 -3.36 23.50 -1.72
CA ALA A 218 -4.13 24.42 -0.91
C ALA A 218 -3.88 25.85 -1.37
N TRP A 219 -4.89 26.69 -1.31
CA TRP A 219 -4.78 28.11 -1.58
C TRP A 219 -4.31 28.84 -0.31
N LEU A 220 -3.03 29.20 -0.25
CA LEU A 220 -2.44 29.95 0.85
C LEU A 220 -2.63 31.45 0.64
N ILE A 221 -3.14 32.16 1.68
CA ILE A 221 -3.16 33.64 1.70
C ILE A 221 -1.85 34.15 2.27
N ARG A 222 -1.24 35.11 1.56
CA ARG A 222 -0.12 35.90 2.09
C ARG A 222 -0.54 37.36 2.34
N ASP A 223 0.33 38.10 3.01
CA ASP A 223 0.13 39.48 3.53
C ASP A 223 -0.53 40.47 2.55
N ASN A 224 -0.50 40.19 1.25
CA ASN A 224 -1.14 41.01 0.20
C ASN A 224 -2.53 40.52 -0.23
N GLN A 225 -3.19 39.66 0.53
CA GLN A 225 -4.47 38.99 0.17
C GLN A 225 -4.43 38.21 -1.16
N GLN A 226 -3.25 37.87 -1.66
CA GLN A 226 -3.10 37.05 -2.85
C GLN A 226 -3.17 35.57 -2.48
N GLU A 227 -4.05 34.85 -3.20
CA GLU A 227 -4.16 33.41 -3.08
C GLU A 227 -3.07 32.74 -3.93
N ILE A 228 -2.23 31.94 -3.28
CA ILE A 228 -1.16 31.20 -3.94
C ILE A 228 -1.42 29.74 -3.78
N LEU A 229 -1.63 29.03 -4.90
CA LEU A 229 -1.78 27.58 -4.88
C LEU A 229 -0.47 26.92 -4.48
N GLN A 230 -0.45 26.31 -3.30
CA GLN A 230 0.73 25.68 -2.72
C GLN A 230 0.46 24.24 -2.30
N ASN A 231 1.49 23.39 -2.34
CA ASN A 231 1.37 22.03 -1.84
C ASN A 231 1.15 22.04 -0.31
N VAL A 232 0.20 21.23 0.15
CA VAL A 232 -0.16 21.09 1.59
C VAL A 232 1.08 20.80 2.47
N LYS A 233 2.06 20.08 1.95
CA LYS A 233 3.32 19.78 2.64
C LYS A 233 4.18 21.01 2.96
N ASN A 234 3.95 22.09 2.27
CA ASN A 234 4.71 23.32 2.43
C ASN A 234 3.98 24.34 3.32
N LEU A 235 2.79 24.00 3.80
CA LEU A 235 2.05 24.80 4.78
C LEU A 235 2.75 24.72 6.15
N LYS A 236 2.57 25.76 6.95
CA LYS A 236 2.98 25.80 8.35
C LYS A 236 1.74 25.85 9.23
N ILE A 237 1.88 25.42 10.47
CA ILE A 237 0.86 25.66 11.49
C ILE A 237 0.70 27.18 11.60
N GLU A 238 -0.52 27.69 11.75
CA GLU A 238 -0.92 29.09 11.75
C GLU A 238 -1.04 29.75 10.36
N ASP A 239 -0.67 29.07 9.26
CA ASP A 239 -0.96 29.57 7.90
C ASP A 239 -2.47 29.69 7.69
N ILE A 240 -2.88 30.65 6.86
CA ILE A 240 -4.28 30.83 6.48
C ILE A 240 -4.47 30.34 5.06
N ILE A 241 -5.39 29.41 4.88
CA ILE A 241 -5.78 28.87 3.56
C ILE A 241 -7.20 29.24 3.21
N VAL A 242 -7.49 29.36 1.91
CA VAL A 242 -8.84 29.49 1.37
C VAL A 242 -9.26 28.16 0.78
N VAL A 243 -10.52 27.81 0.97
CA VAL A 243 -11.16 26.66 0.33
C VAL A 243 -12.41 27.14 -0.36
N HIS A 244 -12.49 26.87 -1.67
CA HIS A 244 -13.59 27.29 -2.51
C HIS A 244 -14.66 26.20 -2.64
N LYS A 245 -15.83 26.59 -3.10
CA LYS A 245 -16.95 25.68 -3.40
C LYS A 245 -16.50 24.50 -4.27
N GLY A 246 -16.80 23.28 -3.83
CA GLY A 246 -16.47 22.04 -4.52
C GLY A 246 -15.10 21.48 -4.20
N GLU A 247 -14.27 22.19 -3.43
CA GLU A 247 -12.95 21.73 -3.04
C GLU A 247 -12.97 20.91 -1.74
N LEU A 248 -11.97 20.06 -1.60
CA LEU A 248 -11.68 19.33 -0.36
C LEU A 248 -10.89 20.23 0.60
N ILE A 249 -11.26 20.26 1.86
CA ILE A 249 -10.46 20.89 2.93
C ILE A 249 -9.16 20.06 3.06
N PRO A 250 -7.99 20.67 2.80
CA PRO A 250 -6.75 19.90 2.65
C PRO A 250 -6.00 19.66 3.96
N VAL A 251 -6.39 20.30 5.07
CA VAL A 251 -5.72 20.26 6.38
C VAL A 251 -6.72 20.39 7.52
N ASP A 252 -6.34 19.94 8.71
CA ASP A 252 -7.13 20.24 9.91
C ASP A 252 -6.92 21.70 10.33
N GLY A 253 -8.00 22.43 10.65
CA GLY A 253 -7.92 23.84 11.02
C GLY A 253 -9.17 24.37 11.72
N GLU A 254 -9.12 25.67 12.01
CA GLU A 254 -10.21 26.43 12.58
C GLU A 254 -10.66 27.51 11.59
N ILE A 255 -11.99 27.67 11.42
CA ILE A 255 -12.55 28.67 10.52
C ILE A 255 -12.38 30.05 11.14
N ILE A 256 -11.70 30.96 10.45
CA ILE A 256 -11.50 32.34 10.87
C ILE A 256 -12.39 33.32 10.14
N GLU A 257 -12.88 32.96 8.95
CA GLU A 257 -13.77 33.82 8.14
C GLU A 257 -14.58 32.95 7.18
N GLY A 258 -15.85 33.31 6.98
CA GLY A 258 -16.79 32.63 6.07
C GLY A 258 -17.82 31.75 6.77
N GLU A 259 -18.87 31.45 6.04
CA GLU A 259 -19.91 30.49 6.39
C GLU A 259 -20.11 29.55 5.20
N ALA A 260 -20.25 28.25 5.46
CA ALA A 260 -20.33 27.29 4.38
C ALA A 260 -21.08 26.03 4.80
N SER A 261 -21.69 25.40 3.80
CA SER A 261 -22.23 24.04 3.93
C SER A 261 -21.13 23.04 3.55
N VAL A 262 -20.79 22.16 4.46
CA VAL A 262 -19.76 21.14 4.27
C VAL A 262 -20.35 19.74 4.30
N ASN A 263 -19.85 18.86 3.43
CA ASN A 263 -20.21 17.46 3.42
C ASN A 263 -19.13 16.66 4.12
N SER A 264 -19.49 16.08 5.26
CA SER A 264 -18.60 15.20 6.01
C SER A 264 -18.63 13.74 5.53
N LEU A 265 -19.17 13.45 4.34
CA LEU A 265 -19.25 12.10 3.76
C LEU A 265 -17.91 11.38 3.83
N TYR A 266 -16.82 12.08 3.45
CA TYR A 266 -15.48 11.52 3.50
C TYR A 266 -14.90 11.35 4.90
N LEU A 267 -15.51 12.02 5.90
CA LEU A 267 -15.12 11.91 7.30
C LEU A 267 -15.97 10.89 8.05
N THR A 268 -17.28 10.91 7.87
CA THR A 268 -18.20 10.13 8.70
C THR A 268 -18.75 8.90 8.00
N GLY A 269 -18.49 8.74 6.69
CA GLY A 269 -19.12 7.70 5.86
C GLY A 269 -20.62 7.92 5.63
N GLN A 270 -21.19 8.96 6.21
CA GLN A 270 -22.58 9.37 6.00
C GLN A 270 -22.61 10.75 5.33
N PRO A 271 -23.47 10.99 4.33
CA PRO A 271 -23.61 12.29 3.70
C PRO A 271 -24.35 13.26 4.62
N ILE A 272 -23.71 13.65 5.72
CA ILE A 272 -24.24 14.65 6.63
C ILE A 272 -23.72 16.00 6.17
N ILE A 273 -24.64 16.86 5.76
CA ILE A 273 -24.33 18.27 5.46
C ILE A 273 -24.46 19.04 6.77
N ASN A 274 -23.37 19.64 7.17
CA ASN A 274 -23.32 20.52 8.32
C ASN A 274 -23.05 21.94 7.86
N GLU A 275 -23.75 22.92 8.44
CA GLU A 275 -23.36 24.30 8.31
C GLU A 275 -22.22 24.58 9.31
N VAL A 276 -21.16 25.17 8.81
CA VAL A 276 -19.99 25.56 9.59
C VAL A 276 -19.80 27.07 9.52
N THR A 277 -19.45 27.64 10.66
CA THR A 277 -19.28 29.09 10.84
C THR A 277 -17.94 29.40 11.53
N ILE A 278 -17.64 30.67 11.68
CA ILE A 278 -16.41 31.14 12.35
C ILE A 278 -16.28 30.49 13.73
N GLY A 279 -15.07 30.01 14.04
CA GLY A 279 -14.73 29.32 15.30
C GLY A 279 -14.99 27.82 15.28
N ASN A 280 -15.66 27.27 14.26
CA ASN A 280 -15.80 25.82 14.13
C ASN A 280 -14.48 25.18 13.68
N LYS A 281 -14.20 23.99 14.22
CA LYS A 281 -13.07 23.18 13.78
C LYS A 281 -13.47 22.33 12.58
N VAL A 282 -12.63 22.35 11.56
CA VAL A 282 -12.80 21.53 10.35
C VAL A 282 -11.64 20.58 10.19
N HIS A 283 -11.92 19.43 9.58
CA HIS A 283 -10.94 18.35 9.39
C HIS A 283 -10.61 18.15 7.91
N GLU A 284 -9.40 17.71 7.66
CA GLU A 284 -8.96 17.26 6.33
C GLU A 284 -9.95 16.27 5.73
N GLY A 285 -10.24 16.39 4.42
CA GLY A 285 -11.11 15.49 3.67
C GLY A 285 -12.60 15.87 3.67
N ILE A 286 -13.00 16.95 4.31
CA ILE A 286 -14.36 17.51 4.21
C ILE A 286 -14.49 18.23 2.86
N ILE A 287 -15.59 18.00 2.13
CA ILE A 287 -15.92 18.76 0.91
C ILE A 287 -16.72 19.99 1.23
N LEU A 288 -16.30 21.12 0.72
CA LEU A 288 -17.08 22.37 0.74
C LEU A 288 -18.13 22.31 -0.36
N ILE A 289 -19.41 22.23 0.04
CA ILE A 289 -20.52 22.15 -0.93
C ILE A 289 -20.91 23.51 -1.44
N ASP A 290 -21.02 24.48 -0.53
CA ASP A 290 -21.40 25.85 -0.84
C ASP A 290 -20.75 26.82 0.13
N GLY A 291 -20.45 28.05 -0.35
CA GLY A 291 -19.72 29.06 0.40
C GLY A 291 -18.22 29.06 0.11
N GLU A 292 -17.48 29.83 0.91
CA GLU A 292 -16.02 29.97 0.91
C GLU A 292 -15.54 30.06 2.35
N LEU A 293 -14.46 29.37 2.69
CA LEU A 293 -13.92 29.35 4.04
C LEU A 293 -12.47 29.78 4.05
N LYS A 294 -12.13 30.67 4.99
CA LYS A 294 -10.73 30.90 5.38
C LYS A 294 -10.44 30.10 6.64
N ILE A 295 -9.46 29.22 6.55
CA ILE A 295 -9.14 28.24 7.58
C ILE A 295 -7.73 28.49 8.06
N LYS A 296 -7.58 28.66 9.37
CA LYS A 296 -6.27 28.72 10.04
C LYS A 296 -5.80 27.31 10.31
N VAL A 297 -4.65 26.94 9.75
CA VAL A 297 -4.07 25.59 9.85
C VAL A 297 -3.71 25.27 11.29
N SER A 298 -4.33 24.28 11.88
CA SER A 298 -4.02 23.78 13.23
C SER A 298 -3.14 22.53 13.19
N LYS A 299 -3.31 21.70 12.16
CA LYS A 299 -2.53 20.49 11.97
C LYS A 299 -2.34 20.21 10.49
N ILE A 300 -1.10 19.98 10.10
CA ILE A 300 -0.77 19.52 8.76
C ILE A 300 -0.86 18.00 8.75
N PRO A 301 -1.43 17.37 7.69
CA PRO A 301 -1.42 15.93 7.57
C PRO A 301 0.01 15.41 7.72
N GLU A 302 0.28 14.69 8.78
CA GLU A 302 1.53 13.96 8.89
C GLU A 302 1.53 12.91 7.79
N GLU A 303 2.54 12.96 6.91
CA GLU A 303 2.84 11.79 6.09
C GLU A 303 3.13 10.65 7.08
N TYR A 304 2.17 9.80 7.31
CA TYR A 304 2.36 8.51 7.98
C TYR A 304 3.19 7.59 7.05
N ILE A 305 4.39 8.08 6.73
CA ILE A 305 5.43 7.22 6.20
C ILE A 305 5.98 6.51 7.44
N LYS A 306 5.59 5.27 7.66
CA LYS A 306 6.42 4.36 8.46
C LYS A 306 7.75 4.25 7.72
N THR A 307 8.66 5.17 8.01
CA THR A 307 9.97 5.31 7.37
C THR A 307 10.90 4.14 7.69
N ASP A 308 10.54 3.31 8.63
CA ASP A 308 11.28 2.12 9.00
C ASP A 308 10.59 0.85 8.47
N LEU A 309 10.64 0.66 7.16
CA LEU A 309 10.35 -0.63 6.50
C LEU A 309 11.45 -1.64 6.91
N SER A 310 11.57 -1.84 8.20
CA SER A 310 12.39 -2.90 8.73
C SER A 310 11.53 -4.14 8.80
N LEU A 311 11.75 -5.10 7.90
CA LEU A 311 11.17 -6.45 7.96
C LEU A 311 11.61 -7.19 9.24
N LYS A 312 11.74 -6.45 10.38
CA LYS A 312 12.30 -6.96 11.63
C LYS A 312 11.28 -7.77 12.42
N ASP A 313 10.01 -7.47 12.25
CA ASP A 313 8.94 -8.00 13.10
C ASP A 313 8.29 -9.27 12.54
N LEU A 314 8.65 -9.67 11.31
CA LEU A 314 8.20 -10.93 10.73
C LEU A 314 8.74 -12.15 11.52
N ASN A 315 7.89 -13.14 11.77
CA ASN A 315 8.28 -14.42 12.34
C ASN A 315 9.37 -15.13 11.53
N ILE A 316 9.31 -15.01 10.19
CA ILE A 316 10.36 -15.53 9.31
C ILE A 316 11.71 -14.87 9.62
N THR A 317 11.74 -13.55 9.84
CA THR A 317 12.96 -12.83 10.21
C THR A 317 13.51 -13.31 11.54
N SER A 318 12.63 -13.55 12.51
CA SER A 318 13.00 -14.12 13.82
C SER A 318 13.57 -15.54 13.68
N LYS A 319 12.95 -16.41 12.88
CA LYS A 319 13.45 -17.74 12.55
C LYS A 319 14.82 -17.70 11.87
N LEU A 320 15.03 -16.77 10.94
CA LEU A 320 16.33 -16.55 10.28
C LEU A 320 17.42 -16.12 11.29
N LYS A 321 17.08 -15.21 12.23
CA LYS A 321 18.02 -14.81 13.29
C LYS A 321 18.40 -15.99 14.20
N VAL A 322 17.44 -16.86 14.53
CA VAL A 322 17.70 -18.09 15.31
C VAL A 322 18.62 -19.04 14.53
N TYR A 323 18.31 -19.27 13.25
CA TYR A 323 19.17 -20.08 12.39
C TYR A 323 20.61 -19.53 12.33
N GLU A 324 20.77 -18.21 12.15
CA GLU A 324 22.09 -17.56 12.15
C GLU A 324 22.84 -17.73 13.46
N LYS A 325 22.14 -17.63 14.61
CA LYS A 325 22.74 -17.86 15.92
C LYS A 325 23.22 -19.29 16.13
N ILE A 326 22.59 -20.27 15.50
CA ILE A 326 22.95 -21.69 15.61
C ILE A 326 24.07 -22.04 14.61
N ILE A 327 23.92 -21.64 13.35
CA ILE A 327 24.84 -22.04 12.29
C ILE A 327 26.23 -21.42 12.44
N THR A 328 26.30 -20.24 13.08
CA THR A 328 27.55 -19.53 13.31
C THR A 328 28.54 -20.34 14.19
N PRO A 329 28.24 -20.73 15.42
CA PRO A 329 29.17 -21.52 16.24
C PRO A 329 29.42 -22.89 15.64
N VAL A 330 28.43 -23.52 14.98
CA VAL A 330 28.60 -24.80 14.29
C VAL A 330 29.63 -24.68 13.18
N SER A 331 29.53 -23.64 12.35
CA SER A 331 30.49 -23.42 11.25
C SER A 331 31.90 -23.14 11.75
N ILE A 332 32.05 -22.38 12.84
CA ILE A 332 33.34 -22.10 13.47
C ILE A 332 33.94 -23.40 14.04
N GLY A 333 33.15 -24.21 14.74
CA GLY A 333 33.58 -25.50 15.30
C GLY A 333 34.05 -26.45 14.22
N LEU A 334 33.29 -26.62 13.13
CA LEU A 334 33.66 -27.45 11.98
C LEU A 334 34.94 -26.93 11.29
N ALA A 335 35.06 -25.62 11.11
CA ALA A 335 36.25 -25.01 10.50
C ALA A 335 37.52 -25.24 11.39
N THR A 336 37.38 -25.08 12.69
CA THR A 336 38.45 -25.33 13.66
C THR A 336 38.87 -26.79 13.68
N LEU A 337 37.92 -27.71 13.73
CA LEU A 337 38.18 -29.15 13.63
C LEU A 337 38.87 -29.51 12.33
N ASN A 338 38.40 -29.03 11.19
CA ASN A 338 39.03 -29.27 9.91
C ASN A 338 40.49 -28.76 9.88
N PHE A 339 40.74 -27.55 10.43
CA PHE A 339 42.07 -26.98 10.52
C PHE A 339 43.01 -27.84 11.39
N LEU A 340 42.54 -28.31 12.54
CA LEU A 340 43.31 -29.17 13.45
C LEU A 340 43.70 -30.50 12.79
N PHE A 341 42.79 -31.10 11.99
CA PHE A 341 43.07 -32.37 11.32
C PHE A 341 43.94 -32.21 10.05
N THR A 342 43.81 -31.09 9.34
CA THR A 342 44.38 -30.94 8.00
C THR A 342 45.58 -30.00 7.96
N GLY A 343 45.72 -29.11 8.94
CA GLY A 343 46.66 -28.00 8.94
C GLY A 343 46.40 -26.94 7.85
N ASN A 344 45.29 -27.10 7.09
CA ASN A 344 45.04 -26.25 5.92
C ASN A 344 44.02 -25.15 6.25
N ILE A 345 44.53 -23.94 6.46
CA ILE A 345 43.73 -22.77 6.79
C ILE A 345 42.73 -22.36 5.69
N LEU A 346 43.06 -22.63 4.41
CA LEU A 346 42.20 -22.30 3.27
C LEU A 346 40.94 -23.16 3.25
N ASN A 347 41.04 -24.45 3.63
CA ASN A 347 39.86 -25.31 3.75
C ASN A 347 38.96 -24.87 4.90
N ALA A 348 39.54 -24.47 6.04
CA ALA A 348 38.77 -23.92 7.14
C ALA A 348 37.96 -22.64 6.73
N PHE A 349 38.58 -21.72 5.99
CA PHE A 349 37.88 -20.60 5.41
C PHE A 349 36.81 -21.01 4.40
N GLY A 350 37.04 -22.06 3.62
CA GLY A 350 36.02 -22.61 2.71
C GLY A 350 34.73 -23.00 3.43
N ILE A 351 34.86 -23.70 4.56
CA ILE A 351 33.74 -24.12 5.41
C ILE A 351 32.95 -22.87 5.88
N LEU A 352 33.64 -21.87 6.47
CA LEU A 352 33.02 -20.64 6.94
C LEU A 352 32.29 -19.88 5.82
N LEU A 353 32.88 -19.86 4.60
CA LEU A 353 32.29 -19.16 3.46
C LEU A 353 31.01 -19.81 2.94
N VAL A 354 30.90 -21.14 2.94
CA VAL A 354 29.67 -21.84 2.52
C VAL A 354 28.59 -21.67 3.53
N PHE A 355 28.88 -21.81 4.81
CA PHE A 355 27.87 -21.67 5.88
C PHE A 355 27.35 -20.25 6.08
N THR A 356 27.89 -19.25 5.38
CA THR A 356 27.38 -17.86 5.47
C THR A 356 25.94 -17.76 4.98
N PRO A 357 24.96 -17.30 5.81
CA PRO A 357 23.53 -17.35 5.50
C PRO A 357 23.04 -16.19 4.60
N SER A 358 23.91 -15.68 3.69
CA SER A 358 23.60 -14.53 2.83
C SER A 358 22.43 -14.80 1.87
N ALA A 359 22.32 -16.02 1.36
CA ALA A 359 21.29 -16.41 0.40
C ALA A 359 19.88 -16.43 1.05
N SER A 360 19.75 -16.87 2.30
CA SER A 360 18.46 -16.90 3.01
C SER A 360 17.88 -15.49 3.22
N ARG A 361 18.73 -14.49 3.53
CA ARG A 361 18.30 -13.08 3.60
C ARG A 361 17.90 -12.53 2.23
N THR A 362 18.65 -12.88 1.18
CA THR A 362 18.30 -12.52 -0.20
C THR A 362 16.98 -13.16 -0.61
N ALA A 363 16.69 -14.40 -0.15
CA ALA A 363 15.41 -15.07 -0.35
C ALA A 363 14.24 -14.27 0.21
N LEU A 364 14.33 -13.84 1.46
CA LEU A 364 13.30 -13.05 2.11
C LEU A 364 13.05 -11.73 1.35
N ASN A 365 14.09 -10.93 1.14
CA ASN A 365 13.93 -9.61 0.52
C ASN A 365 13.43 -9.69 -0.92
N SER A 366 13.95 -10.61 -1.73
CA SER A 366 13.47 -10.83 -3.10
C SER A 366 12.05 -11.39 -3.14
N GLY A 367 11.71 -12.25 -2.18
CA GLY A 367 10.37 -12.82 -2.04
C GLY A 367 9.32 -11.75 -1.72
N ILE A 368 9.56 -10.92 -0.73
CA ILE A 368 8.67 -9.79 -0.37
C ILE A 368 8.52 -8.81 -1.54
N ARG A 369 9.64 -8.44 -2.21
CA ARG A 369 9.57 -7.57 -3.40
C ARG A 369 8.66 -8.15 -4.48
N ASN A 370 8.81 -9.43 -4.79
CA ASN A 370 8.04 -10.08 -5.84
C ASN A 370 6.58 -10.27 -5.43
N TYR A 371 6.30 -10.50 -4.14
CA TYR A 371 4.96 -10.52 -3.56
C TYR A 371 4.25 -9.18 -3.74
N VAL A 372 4.86 -8.07 -3.31
CA VAL A 372 4.29 -6.73 -3.48
C VAL A 372 4.09 -6.41 -4.98
N THR A 373 5.00 -6.84 -5.84
CA THR A 373 4.85 -6.68 -7.30
C THR A 373 3.68 -7.49 -7.86
N ALA A 374 3.44 -8.69 -7.33
CA ALA A 374 2.31 -9.54 -7.73
C ALA A 374 0.97 -8.91 -7.34
N LEU A 375 0.86 -8.38 -6.12
CA LEU A 375 -0.33 -7.67 -5.65
C LEU A 375 -0.63 -6.41 -6.49
N LYS A 376 0.41 -5.62 -6.80
CA LYS A 376 0.26 -4.43 -7.67
C LYS A 376 -0.33 -4.75 -9.03
N LYS A 377 0.04 -5.88 -9.62
CA LYS A 377 -0.52 -6.34 -10.91
C LYS A 377 -2.01 -6.65 -10.82
N GLN A 378 -2.52 -6.90 -9.63
CA GLN A 378 -3.94 -7.13 -9.35
C GLN A 378 -4.64 -5.87 -8.82
N ASN A 379 -4.03 -4.68 -8.94
CA ASN A 379 -4.52 -3.41 -8.41
C ASN A 379 -4.74 -3.42 -6.88
N ILE A 380 -3.97 -4.25 -6.17
CA ILE A 380 -3.94 -4.32 -4.70
C ILE A 380 -2.68 -3.63 -4.21
N TYR A 381 -2.84 -2.62 -3.39
CA TYR A 381 -1.73 -1.88 -2.80
C TYR A 381 -1.54 -2.29 -1.35
N LEU A 382 -0.35 -2.77 -1.05
CA LEU A 382 0.07 -3.12 0.28
C LEU A 382 0.96 -2.01 0.83
N ARG A 383 0.49 -1.34 1.87
CA ARG A 383 1.24 -0.29 2.56
C ARG A 383 2.26 -0.89 3.54
N ASN A 384 1.85 -1.91 4.26
CA ASN A 384 2.68 -2.61 5.23
C ASN A 384 2.96 -4.05 4.77
N PRO A 385 4.14 -4.33 4.17
CA PRO A 385 4.45 -5.68 3.71
C PRO A 385 4.65 -6.70 4.84
N GLU A 386 4.79 -6.25 6.09
CA GLU A 386 4.88 -7.13 7.27
C GLU A 386 3.57 -7.86 7.54
N CYS A 387 2.45 -7.33 7.04
CA CYS A 387 1.15 -8.00 7.14
C CYS A 387 1.03 -9.31 6.33
N ILE A 388 2.05 -9.70 5.54
CA ILE A 388 1.97 -10.93 4.72
C ILE A 388 1.67 -12.18 5.58
N GLU A 389 2.27 -12.27 6.77
CA GLU A 389 2.03 -13.39 7.68
C GLU A 389 0.60 -13.35 8.24
N SER A 390 0.16 -12.18 8.75
CA SER A 390 -1.18 -11.99 9.28
C SER A 390 -2.27 -12.22 8.21
N ILE A 391 -2.05 -11.74 6.96
CA ILE A 391 -2.97 -12.01 5.85
C ILE A 391 -3.00 -13.50 5.49
N SER A 392 -1.83 -14.18 5.47
CA SER A 392 -1.74 -15.60 5.17
C SER A 392 -2.45 -16.47 6.22
N ASP A 393 -2.33 -16.08 7.48
CA ASP A 393 -2.83 -16.82 8.64
C ASP A 393 -4.22 -16.33 9.10
N THR A 394 -4.88 -15.49 8.28
CA THR A 394 -6.22 -14.96 8.55
C THR A 394 -7.22 -16.09 8.78
N THR A 395 -7.89 -16.06 9.91
CA THR A 395 -8.97 -16.98 10.27
C THR A 395 -10.34 -16.35 10.22
N LYS A 396 -10.43 -15.02 10.36
CA LYS A 396 -11.67 -14.27 10.45
C LYS A 396 -11.62 -13.04 9.55
N VAL A 397 -12.75 -12.76 8.87
CA VAL A 397 -12.93 -11.51 8.13
C VAL A 397 -14.16 -10.81 8.68
N ILE A 398 -14.00 -9.55 9.08
CA ILE A 398 -15.05 -8.72 9.64
C ILE A 398 -15.32 -7.59 8.67
N PHE A 399 -16.58 -7.44 8.29
CA PHE A 399 -17.03 -6.40 7.36
C PHE A 399 -17.88 -5.37 8.10
N ASP A 400 -17.63 -4.09 7.83
CA ASP A 400 -18.66 -3.09 8.02
C ASP A 400 -19.75 -3.26 6.96
N LYS A 401 -20.98 -2.82 7.26
CA LYS A 401 -22.12 -2.94 6.35
C LYS A 401 -22.16 -1.82 5.31
N THR A 402 -22.31 -0.59 5.81
CA THR A 402 -22.67 0.57 5.00
C THR A 402 -21.49 1.07 4.18
N GLY A 403 -21.66 1.23 2.86
CA GLY A 403 -20.59 1.65 1.95
C GLY A 403 -19.54 0.56 1.66
N THR A 404 -19.45 -0.47 2.49
CA THR A 404 -18.55 -1.62 2.29
C THR A 404 -19.27 -2.75 1.56
N LEU A 405 -20.14 -3.53 2.23
CA LEU A 405 -20.90 -4.61 1.59
C LEU A 405 -22.06 -4.08 0.75
N THR A 406 -22.56 -2.89 1.08
CA THR A 406 -23.59 -2.17 0.36
C THR A 406 -23.00 -1.00 -0.42
N GLN A 407 -23.79 -0.36 -1.27
CA GLN A 407 -23.33 0.78 -2.06
C GLN A 407 -23.14 2.05 -1.22
N GLY A 408 -23.75 2.13 -0.03
CA GLY A 408 -23.75 3.31 0.82
C GLY A 408 -24.67 4.43 0.34
N ASN A 409 -25.39 4.21 -0.76
CA ASN A 409 -26.38 5.11 -1.32
C ASN A 409 -27.77 4.54 -1.12
N MET A 410 -28.73 5.39 -0.74
CA MET A 410 -30.14 4.99 -0.74
C MET A 410 -30.63 4.90 -2.19
N ASN A 411 -31.31 3.83 -2.54
CA ASN A 411 -31.91 3.64 -3.86
C ASN A 411 -33.43 3.50 -3.72
N ILE A 412 -34.15 4.05 -4.66
CA ILE A 412 -35.61 3.92 -4.72
C ILE A 412 -35.94 2.56 -5.30
N ILE A 413 -36.55 1.70 -4.46
CA ILE A 413 -36.93 0.33 -4.86
C ILE A 413 -38.34 0.31 -5.43
N ARG A 414 -39.24 1.14 -4.84
CA ARG A 414 -40.63 1.24 -5.23
C ARG A 414 -41.14 2.64 -5.00
N VAL A 415 -42.05 3.07 -5.89
CA VAL A 415 -42.77 4.35 -5.82
C VAL A 415 -44.25 4.04 -5.87
N ASP A 416 -44.99 4.51 -4.91
CA ASP A 416 -46.45 4.39 -4.87
C ASP A 416 -47.07 5.76 -4.85
N SER A 417 -47.91 6.08 -5.86
CA SER A 417 -48.83 7.21 -5.76
C SER A 417 -50.02 6.85 -4.90
N LEU A 418 -50.42 7.76 -4.02
CA LEU A 418 -51.54 7.62 -3.12
C LEU A 418 -52.72 8.55 -3.53
N ASP A 419 -52.48 9.43 -4.50
CA ASP A 419 -53.44 10.35 -5.08
C ASP A 419 -53.54 10.13 -6.60
N ASP A 420 -54.69 9.79 -7.12
CA ASP A 420 -54.94 9.52 -8.55
C ASP A 420 -54.66 10.74 -9.46
N ASN A 421 -54.54 11.94 -8.88
CA ASN A 421 -54.19 13.15 -9.64
C ASN A 421 -52.70 13.27 -9.97
N TYR A 422 -51.85 12.46 -9.39
CA TYR A 422 -50.41 12.49 -9.62
C TYR A 422 -49.87 11.13 -10.08
N SER A 423 -49.21 11.10 -11.20
CA SER A 423 -48.50 9.90 -11.65
C SER A 423 -47.20 9.66 -10.85
N THR A 424 -46.70 8.45 -10.89
CA THR A 424 -45.41 8.10 -10.25
C THR A 424 -44.27 8.96 -10.77
N ASP A 425 -44.27 9.31 -12.07
CA ASP A 425 -43.26 10.16 -12.67
C ASP A 425 -43.32 11.60 -12.22
N GLU A 426 -44.55 12.10 -12.01
CA GLU A 426 -44.76 13.46 -11.49
C GLU A 426 -44.31 13.60 -10.05
N ILE A 427 -44.67 12.63 -9.16
CA ILE A 427 -44.20 12.69 -7.76
C ILE A 427 -42.68 12.57 -7.64
N LEU A 428 -42.02 11.78 -8.51
CA LEU A 428 -40.56 11.69 -8.59
C LEU A 428 -39.96 13.04 -9.04
N SER A 429 -40.56 13.68 -10.05
CA SER A 429 -40.14 14.99 -10.54
C SER A 429 -40.24 16.07 -9.47
N ILE A 430 -41.38 16.13 -8.75
CA ILE A 430 -41.60 17.07 -7.65
C ILE A 430 -40.52 16.88 -6.57
N CYS A 431 -40.23 15.64 -6.14
CA CYS A 431 -39.21 15.37 -5.15
C CYS A 431 -37.80 15.75 -5.64
N SER A 432 -37.50 15.45 -6.88
CA SER A 432 -36.17 15.78 -7.49
C SER A 432 -35.97 17.30 -7.61
N GLU A 433 -37.02 18.06 -7.96
CA GLU A 433 -36.94 19.51 -8.06
C GLU A 433 -36.85 20.17 -6.67
N CYS A 434 -37.65 19.71 -5.69
CA CYS A 434 -37.62 20.22 -4.31
C CYS A 434 -36.26 19.91 -3.60
N GLU A 435 -35.61 18.85 -3.98
CA GLU A 435 -34.29 18.41 -3.45
C GLU A 435 -33.13 18.79 -4.36
N ALA A 436 -33.34 19.65 -5.38
CA ALA A 436 -32.37 19.98 -6.39
C ALA A 436 -31.05 20.53 -5.81
N ASP A 437 -31.10 21.33 -4.76
CA ASP A 437 -29.95 21.92 -4.06
C ASP A 437 -29.45 21.06 -2.88
N SER A 438 -29.93 19.82 -2.78
CA SER A 438 -29.58 18.91 -1.71
C SER A 438 -28.64 17.81 -2.23
N TYR A 439 -27.66 17.42 -1.39
CA TYR A 439 -26.65 16.43 -1.74
C TYR A 439 -26.67 15.21 -0.78
N HIS A 440 -27.67 15.09 0.07
CA HIS A 440 -27.79 13.90 0.92
C HIS A 440 -28.26 12.68 0.12
N ALA A 441 -28.10 11.47 0.67
CA ALA A 441 -28.33 10.22 -0.05
C ALA A 441 -29.73 10.10 -0.67
N VAL A 442 -30.77 10.60 0.00
CA VAL A 442 -32.17 10.57 -0.49
C VAL A 442 -32.32 11.50 -1.70
N ALA A 443 -31.78 12.71 -1.64
CA ALA A 443 -31.84 13.68 -2.74
C ALA A 443 -31.10 13.15 -3.99
N LEU A 444 -29.93 12.55 -3.80
CA LEU A 444 -29.19 11.93 -4.91
C LEU A 444 -29.98 10.80 -5.56
N SER A 445 -30.75 10.03 -4.77
CA SER A 445 -31.59 8.95 -5.30
C SER A 445 -32.72 9.47 -6.18
N PHE A 446 -33.36 10.58 -5.79
CA PHE A 446 -34.36 11.23 -6.63
C PHE A 446 -33.77 11.78 -7.92
N LYS A 447 -32.59 12.42 -7.85
CA LYS A 447 -31.87 12.93 -9.03
C LYS A 447 -31.49 11.80 -10.00
N GLU A 448 -31.04 10.67 -9.47
CA GLU A 448 -30.65 9.52 -10.29
C GLU A 448 -31.88 8.86 -10.95
N ALA A 449 -32.98 8.71 -10.21
CA ALA A 449 -34.25 8.18 -10.73
C ALA A 449 -34.80 9.04 -11.87
N THR A 450 -34.66 10.35 -11.78
CA THR A 450 -35.18 11.31 -12.77
C THR A 450 -34.22 11.68 -13.89
N LYS A 451 -32.97 11.17 -13.87
CA LYS A 451 -31.91 11.53 -14.82
C LYS A 451 -32.27 11.31 -16.30
N ASN A 452 -33.07 10.30 -16.57
CA ASN A 452 -33.52 9.94 -17.92
C ASN A 452 -34.91 10.50 -18.27
N MET A 453 -35.54 11.21 -17.32
CA MET A 453 -36.83 11.89 -17.53
C MET A 453 -36.53 13.28 -18.12
N ASN A 454 -37.25 13.66 -19.16
CA ASN A 454 -37.19 15.03 -19.72
C ASN A 454 -37.85 16.00 -18.73
N ILE A 455 -37.19 16.27 -17.61
CA ILE A 455 -37.67 17.29 -16.65
C ILE A 455 -37.40 18.65 -17.29
N CYS A 456 -38.46 19.32 -17.71
CA CYS A 456 -38.34 20.73 -18.09
C CYS A 456 -37.95 21.51 -16.81
N ASN A 457 -36.74 22.02 -16.78
CA ASN A 457 -36.25 22.96 -15.75
C ASN A 457 -37.07 24.25 -15.83
N THR A 458 -38.29 24.23 -15.28
CA THR A 458 -39.06 25.41 -15.01
C THR A 458 -38.86 25.77 -13.55
N ASN A 459 -38.51 27.02 -13.22
CA ASN A 459 -38.34 27.54 -11.85
C ASN A 459 -39.69 27.48 -11.08
N LYS A 460 -40.16 26.28 -10.80
CA LYS A 460 -41.44 26.02 -10.13
C LYS A 460 -41.32 25.92 -8.63
N VAL A 461 -40.10 25.75 -8.10
CA VAL A 461 -39.85 25.58 -6.66
C VAL A 461 -39.42 26.89 -6.03
N THR A 462 -40.06 27.26 -4.95
CA THR A 462 -39.71 28.45 -4.15
C THR A 462 -39.69 28.10 -2.66
N ASN A 463 -39.00 28.92 -1.85
CA ASN A 463 -38.98 28.84 -0.38
C ASN A 463 -38.60 27.43 0.16
N ILE A 464 -37.47 26.89 -0.26
CA ILE A 464 -37.00 25.59 0.24
C ILE A 464 -36.46 25.76 1.67
N THR A 465 -37.07 25.07 2.63
CA THR A 465 -36.61 25.01 4.02
C THR A 465 -36.26 23.58 4.38
N LYS A 466 -35.00 23.35 4.77
CA LYS A 466 -34.51 22.03 5.17
C LYS A 466 -34.62 21.88 6.69
N VAL A 467 -35.27 20.82 7.13
CA VAL A 467 -35.32 20.43 8.55
C VAL A 467 -34.36 19.28 8.78
N GLN A 468 -33.32 19.56 9.53
CA GLN A 468 -32.22 18.64 9.74
C GLN A 468 -32.68 17.25 10.20
N SER A 469 -32.25 16.20 9.51
CA SER A 469 -32.57 14.78 9.78
C SER A 469 -34.04 14.39 9.68
N LYS A 470 -34.96 15.28 9.33
CA LYS A 470 -36.41 15.02 9.26
C LYS A 470 -36.98 15.09 7.84
N GLY A 471 -36.70 16.17 7.12
CA GLY A 471 -37.24 16.34 5.77
C GLY A 471 -37.04 17.74 5.19
N VAL A 472 -37.73 17.98 4.09
CA VAL A 472 -37.70 19.25 3.35
C VAL A 472 -39.12 19.78 3.20
N GLU A 473 -39.29 21.09 3.42
CA GLU A 473 -40.46 21.85 3.10
C GLU A 473 -40.16 22.80 1.93
N ALA A 474 -40.99 22.80 0.92
CA ALA A 474 -40.85 23.67 -0.23
C ALA A 474 -42.23 24.07 -0.79
N TYR A 475 -42.26 25.04 -1.69
CA TYR A 475 -43.47 25.40 -2.44
C TYR A 475 -43.24 25.06 -3.94
N TYR A 476 -44.09 24.16 -4.46
CA TYR A 476 -44.08 23.76 -5.86
C TYR A 476 -45.35 24.26 -6.54
N ASN A 477 -45.22 25.15 -7.53
CA ASN A 477 -46.37 25.82 -8.16
C ASN A 477 -47.35 26.40 -7.10
N GLU A 478 -46.85 27.16 -6.12
CA GLU A 478 -47.59 27.75 -5.01
C GLU A 478 -48.25 26.76 -4.04
N LYS A 479 -48.11 25.45 -4.26
CA LYS A 479 -48.59 24.40 -3.34
C LYS A 479 -47.48 24.05 -2.34
N ARG A 480 -47.85 23.94 -1.07
CA ARG A 480 -46.94 23.49 -0.01
C ARG A 480 -46.58 22.02 -0.20
N VAL A 481 -45.30 21.70 -0.26
CA VAL A 481 -44.77 20.35 -0.42
C VAL A 481 -43.91 19.98 0.79
N LEU A 482 -44.18 18.81 1.38
CA LEU A 482 -43.38 18.24 2.46
C LEU A 482 -42.84 16.89 2.02
N ILE A 483 -41.53 16.69 2.14
CA ILE A 483 -40.80 15.43 1.80
C ILE A 483 -40.05 15.01 3.05
N GLY A 484 -40.25 13.81 3.57
CA GLY A 484 -39.48 13.37 4.73
C GLY A 484 -39.98 12.11 5.41
N SER A 485 -39.59 11.96 6.69
CA SER A 485 -39.98 10.81 7.50
C SER A 485 -41.44 10.86 7.92
N LEU A 486 -41.97 9.74 8.39
CA LEU A 486 -43.31 9.63 8.91
C LEU A 486 -43.55 10.64 10.06
N GLU A 487 -42.57 10.73 10.97
CA GLU A 487 -42.59 11.64 12.11
C GLU A 487 -42.67 13.12 11.67
N PHE A 488 -41.91 13.47 10.64
CA PHE A 488 -41.89 14.83 10.10
C PHE A 488 -43.23 15.25 9.52
N LEU A 489 -43.89 14.36 8.79
CA LEU A 489 -45.23 14.67 8.26
C LEU A 489 -46.28 14.76 9.38
N HIS A 490 -46.23 13.88 10.37
CA HIS A 490 -47.09 13.96 11.55
C HIS A 490 -46.94 15.26 12.35
N GLU A 491 -45.69 15.70 12.57
CA GLU A 491 -45.41 16.98 13.25
C GLU A 491 -46.00 18.18 12.48
N ASN A 492 -46.16 18.06 11.17
CA ASN A 492 -46.76 19.06 10.30
C ASN A 492 -48.29 18.86 10.08
N GLY A 493 -48.91 17.95 10.83
CA GLY A 493 -50.34 17.75 10.82
C GLY A 493 -50.91 16.99 9.61
N ILE A 494 -50.09 16.25 8.90
CA ILE A 494 -50.52 15.44 7.74
C ILE A 494 -51.07 14.09 8.22
N ASP A 495 -52.28 13.74 7.74
CA ASP A 495 -52.85 12.41 8.00
C ASP A 495 -52.16 11.35 7.14
N THR A 496 -51.48 10.42 7.80
CA THR A 496 -50.77 9.33 7.17
C THR A 496 -51.47 7.97 7.26
N SER A 497 -52.71 7.94 7.75
CA SER A 497 -53.49 6.71 7.97
C SER A 497 -53.65 5.88 6.69
N ILE A 498 -53.78 6.51 5.53
CA ILE A 498 -53.91 5.88 4.21
C ILE A 498 -52.68 5.04 3.85
N ALA A 499 -51.48 5.40 4.37
CA ALA A 499 -50.28 4.74 4.06
C ALA A 499 -49.98 3.51 4.94
N TYR A 500 -50.65 3.26 6.04
CA TYR A 500 -50.29 2.20 7.01
C TYR A 500 -50.11 0.83 6.39
N ASN A 501 -50.97 0.39 5.50
CA ASN A 501 -50.89 -0.92 4.85
C ASN A 501 -49.60 -1.03 3.99
N LYS A 502 -49.30 0.05 3.26
CA LYS A 502 -48.08 0.09 2.41
C LYS A 502 -46.81 0.27 3.25
N LEU A 503 -46.88 0.99 4.34
CA LEU A 503 -45.75 1.10 5.28
C LEU A 503 -45.39 -0.25 5.91
N ASP A 504 -46.40 -1.08 6.22
CA ASP A 504 -46.16 -2.45 6.71
C ASP A 504 -45.58 -3.36 5.63
N GLU A 505 -45.99 -3.20 4.36
CA GLU A 505 -45.29 -3.88 3.23
C GLU A 505 -43.86 -3.45 3.12
N TYR A 506 -43.56 -2.15 3.21
CA TYR A 506 -42.19 -1.62 3.13
C TYR A 506 -41.30 -2.10 4.28
N LYS A 507 -41.87 -2.18 5.51
CA LYS A 507 -41.18 -2.79 6.65
C LYS A 507 -40.84 -4.27 6.39
N LYS A 508 -41.77 -5.05 5.80
CA LYS A 508 -41.51 -6.47 5.48
C LYS A 508 -40.39 -6.69 4.47
N ILE A 509 -40.18 -5.72 3.55
CA ILE A 509 -39.06 -5.75 2.59
C ILE A 509 -37.85 -4.97 3.07
N HIS A 510 -37.83 -4.57 4.35
CA HIS A 510 -36.72 -3.84 5.01
C HIS A 510 -36.32 -2.54 4.30
N CYS A 511 -37.31 -1.83 3.71
CA CYS A 511 -37.13 -0.53 3.10
C CYS A 511 -37.45 0.60 4.09
N LYS A 512 -36.68 1.69 3.98
CA LYS A 512 -36.96 2.94 4.71
C LYS A 512 -38.00 3.73 3.93
N PRO A 513 -39.17 4.05 4.52
CA PRO A 513 -40.17 4.86 3.84
C PRO A 513 -39.77 6.35 3.86
N ILE A 514 -39.96 7.02 2.73
CA ILE A 514 -39.97 8.47 2.59
C ILE A 514 -41.35 8.85 2.04
N LEU A 515 -41.97 9.86 2.61
CA LEU A 515 -43.30 10.29 2.28
C LEU A 515 -43.28 11.66 1.61
N LEU A 516 -44.22 11.86 0.69
CA LEU A 516 -44.47 13.13 0.02
C LEU A 516 -45.91 13.58 0.32
N SER A 517 -46.06 14.81 0.80
CA SER A 517 -47.36 15.48 0.90
C SER A 517 -47.38 16.72 0.01
N VAL A 518 -48.48 16.94 -0.68
CA VAL A 518 -48.74 18.14 -1.50
C VAL A 518 -49.98 18.80 -1.01
N ASN A 519 -49.89 20.07 -0.64
CA ASN A 519 -50.97 20.92 -0.15
C ASN A 519 -51.78 20.36 1.05
N GLY A 520 -51.10 19.56 1.91
CA GLY A 520 -51.72 18.96 3.11
C GLY A 520 -52.20 17.52 2.94
N ASP A 521 -52.29 17.02 1.70
CA ASP A 521 -52.68 15.64 1.40
C ASP A 521 -51.48 14.74 1.17
N LEU A 522 -51.52 13.51 1.67
CA LEU A 522 -50.45 12.51 1.44
C LEU A 522 -50.54 11.98 0.00
N THR A 523 -49.57 12.35 -0.84
CA THR A 523 -49.60 12.15 -2.29
C THR A 523 -48.74 10.98 -2.74
N GLY A 524 -47.56 10.80 -2.10
CA GLY A 524 -46.60 9.78 -2.55
C GLY A 524 -45.85 9.07 -1.44
N LEU A 525 -45.42 7.83 -1.73
CA LEU A 525 -44.68 7.00 -0.83
C LEU A 525 -43.52 6.33 -1.59
N PHE A 526 -42.33 6.44 -1.04
CA PHE A 526 -41.08 5.89 -1.64
C PHE A 526 -40.47 4.86 -0.71
N ALA A 527 -40.23 3.66 -1.22
CA ALA A 527 -39.45 2.62 -0.53
C ALA A 527 -37.95 2.77 -0.87
N MET A 528 -37.16 3.13 0.08
CA MET A 528 -35.72 3.30 -0.10
C MET A 528 -34.92 2.22 0.60
N GLN A 529 -33.87 1.74 -0.05
CA GLN A 529 -32.98 0.72 0.50
C GLN A 529 -31.54 0.94 0.03
N ASP A 530 -30.59 0.64 0.92
CA ASP A 530 -29.18 0.55 0.56
C ASP A 530 -28.91 -0.82 -0.08
N ILE A 531 -28.52 -0.84 -1.34
CA ILE A 531 -28.41 -2.04 -2.15
C ILE A 531 -27.08 -2.75 -1.88
N ILE A 532 -27.14 -4.07 -1.69
CA ILE A 532 -25.96 -4.93 -1.58
C ILE A 532 -25.19 -4.92 -2.92
N ARG A 533 -23.89 -4.72 -2.85
CA ARG A 533 -23.05 -4.78 -4.05
C ARG A 533 -23.05 -6.20 -4.62
N PRO A 534 -23.26 -6.40 -5.93
CA PRO A 534 -23.15 -7.71 -6.54
C PRO A 534 -21.79 -8.40 -6.31
N SER A 535 -20.72 -7.59 -6.25
CA SER A 535 -19.36 -8.06 -5.94
C SER A 535 -19.21 -8.59 -4.49
N SER A 536 -20.04 -8.13 -3.53
CA SER A 536 -20.05 -8.66 -2.16
C SER A 536 -20.50 -10.11 -2.11
N ILE A 537 -21.56 -10.45 -2.87
CA ILE A 537 -22.06 -11.84 -2.94
C ILE A 537 -21.00 -12.77 -3.49
N LYS A 538 -20.33 -12.35 -4.57
CA LYS A 538 -19.25 -13.12 -5.19
C LYS A 538 -18.06 -13.27 -4.26
N LEU A 539 -17.66 -12.18 -3.58
CA LEU A 539 -16.59 -12.21 -2.60
C LEU A 539 -16.83 -13.22 -1.50
N LEU A 540 -18.01 -13.17 -0.84
CA LEU A 540 -18.30 -14.06 0.29
C LEU A 540 -18.33 -15.52 -0.15
N LYS A 541 -18.83 -15.82 -1.36
CA LYS A 541 -18.76 -17.15 -1.95
C LYS A 541 -17.30 -17.60 -2.12
N LYS A 542 -16.45 -16.72 -2.67
CA LYS A 542 -15.03 -16.98 -2.91
C LYS A 542 -14.25 -17.16 -1.60
N LEU A 543 -14.54 -16.35 -0.56
CA LEU A 543 -13.93 -16.51 0.78
C LEU A 543 -14.25 -17.88 1.38
N ARG A 544 -15.50 -18.35 1.26
CA ARG A 544 -15.89 -19.69 1.73
C ARG A 544 -15.20 -20.80 0.95
N GLN A 545 -15.03 -20.66 -0.36
CA GLN A 545 -14.30 -21.62 -1.21
C GLN A 545 -12.83 -21.74 -0.81
N ILE A 546 -12.18 -20.67 -0.40
CA ILE A 546 -10.79 -20.72 0.10
C ILE A 546 -10.67 -21.20 1.55
N GLY A 547 -11.79 -21.59 2.19
CA GLY A 547 -11.82 -22.17 3.53
C GLY A 547 -12.10 -21.19 4.67
N LEU A 548 -12.32 -19.90 4.39
CA LEU A 548 -12.69 -18.90 5.40
C LEU A 548 -14.19 -18.97 5.72
N LYS A 549 -14.52 -19.57 6.85
CA LYS A 549 -15.91 -19.76 7.32
C LYS A 549 -16.34 -18.70 8.35
N ASP A 550 -15.38 -18.03 8.99
CA ASP A 550 -15.63 -17.05 10.04
C ASP A 550 -15.71 -15.65 9.45
N ILE A 551 -16.87 -15.35 8.87
CA ILE A 551 -17.20 -14.06 8.28
C ILE A 551 -18.23 -13.38 9.19
N TYR A 552 -17.90 -12.18 9.68
CA TYR A 552 -18.68 -11.39 10.62
C TYR A 552 -19.18 -10.11 9.97
N LEU A 553 -20.38 -9.70 10.36
CA LEU A 553 -20.96 -8.40 10.03
C LEU A 553 -20.99 -7.54 11.29
N LEU A 554 -20.33 -6.39 11.26
CA LEU A 554 -20.20 -5.45 12.37
C LEU A 554 -20.72 -4.08 11.92
N THR A 555 -21.83 -3.59 12.47
CA THR A 555 -22.48 -2.36 12.00
C THR A 555 -23.07 -1.53 13.13
N GLY A 556 -23.15 -0.22 12.93
CA GLY A 556 -23.90 0.70 13.80
C GLY A 556 -25.42 0.69 13.57
N ASP A 557 -25.89 0.04 12.49
CA ASP A 557 -27.32 -0.03 12.18
C ASP A 557 -28.09 -0.97 13.12
N ASN A 558 -29.39 -0.89 13.05
CA ASN A 558 -30.26 -1.76 13.86
C ASN A 558 -30.19 -3.23 13.40
N TYR A 559 -30.63 -4.13 14.29
CA TYR A 559 -30.51 -5.58 14.05
C TYR A 559 -31.31 -6.05 12.82
N ASP A 560 -32.50 -5.52 12.57
CA ASP A 560 -33.37 -5.98 11.49
C ASP A 560 -32.77 -5.70 10.12
N THR A 561 -32.19 -4.51 9.91
CA THR A 561 -31.49 -4.17 8.66
C THR A 561 -30.20 -4.95 8.50
N ALA A 562 -29.47 -5.21 9.58
CA ALA A 562 -28.27 -6.05 9.55
C ALA A 562 -28.61 -7.51 9.22
N LEU A 563 -29.72 -8.03 9.78
CA LEU A 563 -30.19 -9.39 9.54
C LEU A 563 -30.61 -9.62 8.08
N ASP A 564 -31.29 -8.63 7.44
CA ASP A 564 -31.65 -8.73 6.02
C ASP A 564 -30.42 -8.86 5.13
N VAL A 565 -29.43 -7.98 5.31
CA VAL A 565 -28.17 -8.03 4.58
C VAL A 565 -27.44 -9.36 4.84
N ALA A 566 -27.38 -9.82 6.09
CA ALA A 566 -26.74 -11.07 6.47
C ALA A 566 -27.42 -12.29 5.83
N ASN A 567 -28.75 -12.34 5.80
CA ASN A 567 -29.51 -13.41 5.16
C ASN A 567 -29.23 -13.49 3.66
N ARG A 568 -29.24 -12.36 2.95
CA ARG A 568 -28.93 -12.28 1.50
C ARG A 568 -27.48 -12.68 1.21
N LEU A 569 -26.54 -12.39 2.13
CA LEU A 569 -25.13 -12.77 2.02
C LEU A 569 -24.83 -14.13 2.64
N SER A 570 -25.84 -14.84 3.17
CA SER A 570 -25.70 -16.12 3.85
C SER A 570 -24.72 -16.08 5.03
N ILE A 571 -24.71 -14.99 5.80
CA ILE A 571 -23.97 -14.85 7.06
C ILE A 571 -24.85 -15.39 8.20
N SER A 572 -24.29 -16.23 9.06
CA SER A 572 -25.03 -16.84 10.19
C SER A 572 -25.42 -15.78 11.21
N LYS A 573 -26.57 -15.94 11.87
CA LYS A 573 -27.14 -14.98 12.84
C LYS A 573 -26.21 -14.73 14.03
N ASP A 574 -25.47 -15.72 14.46
CA ASP A 574 -24.47 -15.67 15.54
C ASP A 574 -23.25 -14.80 15.19
N LYS A 575 -23.09 -14.42 13.93
CA LYS A 575 -21.99 -13.59 13.41
C LYS A 575 -22.41 -12.17 13.03
N ILE A 576 -23.59 -11.73 13.49
CA ILE A 576 -24.13 -10.39 13.27
C ILE A 576 -24.02 -9.59 14.55
N PHE A 577 -23.34 -8.46 14.48
CA PHE A 577 -23.17 -7.52 15.59
C PHE A 577 -23.64 -6.14 15.12
N SER A 578 -24.80 -5.73 15.62
CA SER A 578 -25.52 -4.53 15.23
C SER A 578 -25.58 -3.52 16.37
N SER A 579 -25.89 -2.25 16.05
CA SER A 579 -26.00 -1.14 17.00
C SER A 579 -24.71 -0.86 17.78
N TYR A 580 -23.53 -1.18 17.18
CA TYR A 580 -22.23 -0.92 17.79
C TYR A 580 -21.73 0.48 17.40
N ASN A 581 -21.37 1.28 18.40
CA ASN A 581 -20.65 2.53 18.17
C ASN A 581 -19.17 2.25 17.86
N TYR A 582 -18.40 3.30 17.52
CA TYR A 582 -17.00 3.16 17.13
C TYR A 582 -16.09 2.55 18.23
N GLU A 583 -16.34 2.86 19.51
CA GLU A 583 -15.59 2.30 20.65
C GLU A 583 -15.91 0.82 20.85
N GLN A 584 -17.18 0.44 20.76
CA GLN A 584 -17.63 -0.94 20.87
C GLN A 584 -17.08 -1.80 19.72
N LYS A 585 -17.00 -1.25 18.49
CA LYS A 585 -16.36 -1.92 17.35
C LYS A 585 -14.89 -2.20 17.65
N GLU A 586 -14.16 -1.24 18.21
CA GLU A 586 -12.76 -1.42 18.58
C GLU A 586 -12.56 -2.51 19.63
N ILE A 587 -13.36 -2.50 20.70
CA ILE A 587 -13.32 -3.51 21.77
C ILE A 587 -13.59 -4.90 21.20
N PHE A 588 -14.61 -5.02 20.35
CA PHE A 588 -14.97 -6.26 19.68
C PHE A 588 -13.79 -6.85 18.90
N ILE A 589 -13.12 -6.03 18.10
CA ILE A 589 -11.96 -6.45 17.31
C ILE A 589 -10.82 -6.90 18.23
N LYS A 590 -10.48 -6.14 19.30
CA LYS A 590 -9.42 -6.49 20.26
C LYS A 590 -9.68 -7.81 20.98
N GLU A 591 -10.93 -8.12 21.30
CA GLU A 591 -11.29 -9.38 21.94
C GLU A 591 -11.17 -10.57 20.99
N HIS A 592 -11.56 -10.38 19.73
CA HIS A 592 -11.56 -11.43 18.73
C HIS A 592 -10.17 -11.69 18.12
N SER A 593 -9.26 -10.68 18.10
CA SER A 593 -7.87 -10.85 17.63
C SER A 593 -7.05 -11.78 18.55
N LYS A 594 -7.39 -11.87 19.82
CA LYS A 594 -6.77 -12.83 20.74
C LYS A 594 -7.00 -14.31 20.36
N LYS A 595 -8.01 -14.57 19.51
CA LYS A 595 -8.44 -15.92 19.11
C LYS A 595 -8.07 -16.27 17.66
N GLY A 596 -7.24 -15.49 17.01
CA GLY A 596 -6.78 -15.70 15.62
C GLY A 596 -6.69 -14.39 14.83
N GLN A 597 -5.99 -14.43 13.70
CA GLN A 597 -5.72 -13.26 12.88
C GLN A 597 -7.00 -12.74 12.20
N ILE A 598 -7.22 -11.44 12.26
CA ILE A 598 -8.42 -10.75 11.77
C ILE A 598 -8.07 -9.79 10.65
N ILE A 599 -8.83 -9.87 9.56
CA ILE A 599 -8.93 -8.79 8.57
C ILE A 599 -10.19 -7.98 8.85
N MET A 600 -10.05 -6.69 9.11
CA MET A 600 -11.17 -5.74 9.15
C MET A 600 -11.26 -4.99 7.83
N VAL A 601 -12.49 -4.97 7.27
CA VAL A 601 -12.81 -4.30 6.01
C VAL A 601 -13.82 -3.20 6.28
N GLY A 602 -13.45 -1.95 5.99
CA GLY A 602 -14.30 -0.79 6.22
C GLY A 602 -14.00 0.34 5.23
N ASP A 603 -14.87 1.33 5.16
CA ASP A 603 -14.79 2.44 4.21
C ASP A 603 -14.87 3.84 4.86
N GLY A 604 -15.34 3.94 6.09
CA GLY A 604 -15.60 5.18 6.82
C GLY A 604 -14.69 5.44 8.01
N ILE A 605 -14.68 6.70 8.48
CA ILE A 605 -13.92 7.10 9.67
C ILE A 605 -14.47 6.41 10.92
N ASN A 606 -15.76 6.06 10.93
CA ASN A 606 -16.38 5.31 12.01
C ASN A 606 -15.71 3.96 12.26
N ASP A 607 -14.98 3.42 11.25
CA ASP A 607 -14.28 2.16 11.34
C ASP A 607 -12.77 2.33 11.65
N GLU A 608 -12.28 3.58 11.70
CA GLU A 608 -10.85 3.86 11.90
C GLU A 608 -10.29 3.15 13.15
N MET A 609 -10.99 3.25 14.28
CA MET A 609 -10.55 2.63 15.53
C MET A 609 -10.58 1.10 15.44
N ALA A 610 -11.63 0.53 14.86
CA ALA A 610 -11.74 -0.91 14.62
C ALA A 610 -10.67 -1.42 13.65
N MET A 611 -10.40 -0.67 12.57
CA MET A 611 -9.36 -1.02 11.59
C MET A 611 -7.95 -0.94 12.17
N ARG A 612 -7.68 0.04 13.04
CA ARG A 612 -6.40 0.12 13.77
C ARG A 612 -6.19 -1.01 14.77
N ALA A 613 -7.28 -1.51 15.35
CA ALA A 613 -7.26 -2.60 16.31
C ALA A 613 -7.12 -3.99 15.67
N ALA A 614 -7.41 -4.11 14.36
CA ALA A 614 -7.30 -5.35 13.62
C ALA A 614 -5.84 -5.70 13.29
N ASP A 615 -5.58 -6.99 13.07
CA ASP A 615 -4.25 -7.46 12.64
C ASP A 615 -3.92 -6.99 11.22
N VAL A 616 -4.95 -6.84 10.38
CA VAL A 616 -4.86 -6.29 9.03
C VAL A 616 -6.09 -5.46 8.72
N SER A 617 -5.88 -4.25 8.23
CA SER A 617 -6.91 -3.34 7.77
C SER A 617 -6.94 -3.24 6.25
N VAL A 618 -8.13 -3.37 5.66
CA VAL A 618 -8.34 -3.30 4.21
C VAL A 618 -9.41 -2.27 3.87
N SER A 619 -9.12 -1.39 2.92
CA SER A 619 -10.07 -0.41 2.39
C SER A 619 -10.18 -0.49 0.86
N PHE A 620 -11.34 -0.07 0.33
CA PHE A 620 -11.56 0.05 -1.12
C PHE A 620 -11.43 1.51 -1.54
N SER A 621 -10.69 1.78 -2.64
CA SER A 621 -10.34 3.15 -3.04
C SER A 621 -11.53 4.02 -3.42
N ASN A 622 -12.63 3.41 -3.89
CA ASN A 622 -13.80 4.15 -4.37
C ASN A 622 -14.82 4.45 -3.27
N SER A 623 -14.77 3.73 -2.15
CA SER A 623 -15.69 3.92 -1.03
C SER A 623 -15.02 4.56 0.18
N ALA A 624 -13.74 4.24 0.44
CA ALA A 624 -13.05 4.74 1.62
C ALA A 624 -12.62 6.21 1.47
N CYS A 625 -12.73 6.98 2.56
CA CYS A 625 -12.18 8.33 2.63
C CYS A 625 -10.65 8.32 2.52
N ASP A 626 -10.07 9.43 2.04
CA ASP A 626 -8.63 9.49 1.81
C ASP A 626 -7.81 9.32 3.10
N LYS A 627 -8.33 9.77 4.23
CA LYS A 627 -7.70 9.57 5.54
C LYS A 627 -7.63 8.08 5.91
N LEU A 628 -8.70 7.33 5.67
CA LEU A 628 -8.72 5.89 5.93
C LEU A 628 -7.80 5.13 4.97
N LYS A 629 -7.74 5.53 3.70
CA LYS A 629 -6.79 4.97 2.73
C LYS A 629 -5.35 5.14 3.21
N LEU A 630 -5.02 6.30 3.81
CA LEU A 630 -3.70 6.57 4.35
C LEU A 630 -3.35 5.73 5.59
N GLN A 631 -4.34 5.18 6.29
CA GLN A 631 -4.16 4.42 7.52
C GLN A 631 -4.26 2.91 7.31
N SER A 632 -4.96 2.47 6.27
CA SER A 632 -5.14 1.04 5.98
C SER A 632 -3.84 0.37 5.57
N ASP A 633 -3.64 -0.89 6.00
CA ASP A 633 -2.51 -1.71 5.60
C ASP A 633 -2.58 -2.11 4.13
N CYS A 634 -3.79 -2.34 3.63
CA CYS A 634 -4.05 -2.69 2.23
C CYS A 634 -5.13 -1.79 1.63
N ILE A 635 -4.93 -1.38 0.37
CA ILE A 635 -5.91 -0.63 -0.42
C ILE A 635 -6.19 -1.39 -1.71
N ILE A 636 -7.45 -1.66 -1.98
CA ILE A 636 -7.90 -2.30 -3.22
C ILE A 636 -8.46 -1.23 -4.15
N PHE A 637 -7.81 -1.05 -5.31
CA PHE A 637 -8.18 -0.04 -6.31
C PHE A 637 -9.06 -0.69 -7.38
N GLU A 638 -10.27 -0.89 -7.12
CA GLU A 638 -11.35 -1.25 -8.07
C GLU A 638 -12.62 -1.49 -7.26
N ASN A 639 -13.78 -1.42 -7.90
CA ASN A 639 -15.05 -1.82 -7.28
C ASN A 639 -15.18 -3.36 -7.15
N ASP A 640 -14.13 -4.09 -7.46
CA ASP A 640 -14.11 -5.56 -7.43
C ASP A 640 -13.68 -6.05 -6.04
N MET A 641 -14.66 -6.31 -5.21
CA MET A 641 -14.43 -6.82 -3.86
C MET A 641 -13.78 -8.21 -3.85
N GLU A 642 -13.90 -9.00 -4.92
CA GLU A 642 -13.30 -10.34 -5.01
C GLU A 642 -11.77 -10.30 -4.86
N LYS A 643 -11.15 -9.15 -5.12
CA LYS A 643 -9.71 -8.91 -4.92
C LYS A 643 -9.24 -9.12 -3.47
N LEU A 644 -10.14 -9.04 -2.49
CA LEU A 644 -9.81 -9.39 -1.10
C LEU A 644 -9.47 -10.90 -0.98
N ALA A 645 -10.22 -11.76 -1.65
CA ALA A 645 -9.89 -13.19 -1.68
C ALA A 645 -8.57 -13.46 -2.43
N ASP A 646 -8.30 -12.69 -3.51
CA ASP A 646 -7.04 -12.77 -4.24
C ASP A 646 -5.85 -12.32 -3.37
N LEU A 647 -6.01 -11.26 -2.57
CA LEU A 647 -5.02 -10.81 -1.59
C LEU A 647 -4.63 -11.96 -0.65
N ILE A 648 -5.60 -12.64 -0.04
CA ILE A 648 -5.36 -13.73 0.91
C ILE A 648 -4.67 -14.92 0.22
N LEU A 649 -5.14 -15.32 -0.95
CA LEU A 649 -4.56 -16.42 -1.72
C LEU A 649 -3.13 -16.14 -2.17
N ILE A 650 -2.87 -14.94 -2.72
CA ILE A 650 -1.53 -14.55 -3.18
C ILE A 650 -0.57 -14.46 -1.98
N SER A 651 -1.02 -13.95 -0.84
CA SER A 651 -0.22 -13.86 0.39
C SER A 651 0.19 -15.24 0.88
N SER A 652 -0.76 -16.16 1.03
CA SER A 652 -0.50 -17.54 1.47
C SER A 652 0.45 -18.28 0.52
N LYS A 653 0.22 -18.19 -0.80
CA LYS A 653 1.11 -18.81 -1.80
C LYS A 653 2.51 -18.20 -1.79
N SER A 654 2.61 -16.88 -1.66
CA SER A 654 3.89 -16.18 -1.66
C SER A 654 4.70 -16.52 -0.41
N LEU A 655 4.05 -16.54 0.76
CA LEU A 655 4.66 -16.91 2.03
C LEU A 655 5.22 -18.34 2.00
N LYS A 656 4.42 -19.30 1.48
CA LYS A 656 4.88 -20.69 1.29
C LYS A 656 6.09 -20.78 0.37
N LYS A 657 6.10 -20.05 -0.76
CA LYS A 657 7.24 -20.02 -1.69
C LYS A 657 8.47 -19.37 -1.06
N ILE A 658 8.31 -18.29 -0.29
CA ILE A 658 9.40 -17.63 0.44
C ILE A 658 10.02 -18.60 1.44
N ASN A 659 9.21 -19.25 2.27
CA ASN A 659 9.66 -20.26 3.23
C ASN A 659 10.40 -21.40 2.54
N HIS A 660 9.86 -21.92 1.43
CA HIS A 660 10.48 -22.98 0.66
C HIS A 660 11.85 -22.56 0.09
N SER A 661 11.95 -21.35 -0.47
CA SER A 661 13.24 -20.85 -0.99
C SER A 661 14.29 -20.65 0.11
N ILE A 662 13.87 -20.21 1.31
CA ILE A 662 14.75 -20.13 2.49
C ILE A 662 15.23 -21.52 2.90
N THR A 663 14.34 -22.49 3.00
CA THR A 663 14.66 -23.87 3.38
C THR A 663 15.63 -24.49 2.38
N ILE A 664 15.36 -24.35 1.06
CA ILE A 664 16.29 -24.83 0.02
C ILE A 664 17.68 -24.20 0.20
N SER A 665 17.74 -22.89 0.45
CA SER A 665 18.99 -22.19 0.67
C SER A 665 19.76 -22.72 1.89
N GLN A 666 19.06 -23.03 2.97
CA GLN A 666 19.66 -23.58 4.19
C GLN A 666 20.19 -24.99 3.99
N VAL A 667 19.38 -25.86 3.35
CA VAL A 667 19.77 -27.24 3.01
C VAL A 667 20.98 -27.23 2.06
N TYR A 668 20.98 -26.36 1.05
CA TYR A 668 22.11 -26.19 0.13
C TYR A 668 23.40 -25.82 0.89
N ASN A 669 23.33 -24.78 1.74
CA ASN A 669 24.49 -24.36 2.51
C ASN A 669 25.01 -25.47 3.43
N PHE A 670 24.12 -26.19 4.10
CA PHE A 670 24.50 -27.30 4.97
C PHE A 670 25.15 -28.44 4.19
N SER A 671 24.56 -28.90 3.08
CA SER A 671 25.09 -29.99 2.27
C SER A 671 26.50 -29.67 1.71
N PHE A 672 26.63 -28.49 1.10
CA PHE A 672 27.94 -28.09 0.55
C PHE A 672 28.94 -27.72 1.64
N GLY A 673 28.49 -27.26 2.81
CA GLY A 673 29.35 -27.06 3.97
C GLY A 673 29.94 -28.35 4.51
N MET A 674 29.14 -29.41 4.54
CA MET A 674 29.63 -30.76 4.90
C MET A 674 30.64 -31.30 3.87
N LEU A 675 30.38 -31.14 2.56
CA LEU A 675 31.30 -31.51 1.53
C LEU A 675 32.62 -30.70 1.60
N ALA A 676 32.57 -29.43 1.96
CA ALA A 676 33.76 -28.63 2.22
C ALA A 676 34.53 -29.11 3.46
N PHE A 677 33.85 -29.59 4.50
CA PHE A 677 34.46 -30.19 5.69
C PHE A 677 35.27 -31.45 5.31
N PHE A 678 34.76 -32.28 4.41
CA PHE A 678 35.43 -33.44 3.88
C PHE A 678 36.48 -33.13 2.76
N GLN A 679 36.82 -31.87 2.55
CA GLN A 679 37.84 -31.38 1.61
C GLN A 679 37.56 -31.60 0.12
N TYR A 680 36.26 -31.81 -0.25
CA TYR A 680 35.90 -31.90 -1.67
C TYR A 680 36.03 -30.56 -2.40
N PHE A 681 36.13 -29.43 -1.69
CA PHE A 681 36.18 -28.08 -2.25
C PHE A 681 37.23 -27.21 -1.57
N ASP A 682 37.91 -26.38 -2.35
CA ASP A 682 38.74 -25.29 -1.84
C ASP A 682 37.90 -24.06 -1.50
N ALA A 683 38.45 -23.08 -0.80
CA ALA A 683 37.76 -21.88 -0.37
C ALA A 683 37.16 -21.05 -1.53
N PHE A 684 37.79 -21.09 -2.70
CA PHE A 684 37.28 -20.43 -3.90
C PHE A 684 36.00 -21.10 -4.42
N THR A 685 36.02 -22.42 -4.58
CA THR A 685 34.86 -23.20 -5.01
C THR A 685 33.70 -23.04 -4.01
N ALA A 686 34.04 -23.08 -2.72
CA ALA A 686 33.11 -22.84 -1.62
C ALA A 686 32.40 -21.48 -1.74
N LYS A 687 33.14 -20.41 -2.04
CA LYS A 687 32.55 -19.08 -2.25
C LYS A 687 31.71 -18.99 -3.51
N SER A 688 32.17 -19.64 -4.59
CA SER A 688 31.38 -19.71 -5.84
C SER A 688 30.03 -20.38 -5.62
N LEU A 689 30.01 -21.51 -4.89
CA LEU A 689 28.78 -22.23 -4.52
C LEU A 689 27.83 -21.37 -3.67
N ASN A 690 28.36 -20.65 -2.67
CA ASN A 690 27.52 -19.72 -1.89
C ASN A 690 26.90 -18.60 -2.74
N THR A 691 27.66 -18.09 -3.73
CA THR A 691 27.13 -17.08 -4.66
C THR A 691 26.08 -17.68 -5.61
N MET A 692 26.29 -18.91 -6.09
CA MET A 692 25.29 -19.65 -6.86
C MET A 692 24.01 -19.88 -6.07
N ASN A 693 24.08 -20.19 -4.78
CA ASN A 693 22.89 -20.29 -3.91
C ASN A 693 22.10 -18.99 -3.92
N SER A 694 22.76 -17.83 -3.78
CA SER A 694 22.09 -16.53 -3.82
C SER A 694 21.40 -16.26 -5.17
N LEU A 695 21.99 -16.64 -6.29
CA LEU A 695 21.39 -16.53 -7.62
C LEU A 695 20.21 -17.50 -7.80
N MET A 696 20.36 -18.74 -7.37
CA MET A 696 19.31 -19.75 -7.44
C MET A 696 18.04 -19.30 -6.69
N VAL A 697 18.21 -18.74 -5.50
CA VAL A 697 17.11 -18.24 -4.70
C VAL A 697 16.38 -17.08 -5.38
N LEU A 698 17.12 -16.17 -6.04
CA LEU A 698 16.49 -15.08 -6.83
C LEU A 698 15.63 -15.64 -7.97
N LEU A 699 16.13 -16.67 -8.70
CA LEU A 699 15.38 -17.32 -9.77
C LEU A 699 14.13 -18.05 -9.26
N ILE A 700 14.23 -18.73 -8.12
CA ILE A 700 13.07 -19.40 -7.49
C ILE A 700 12.01 -18.38 -7.13
N ASN A 701 12.40 -17.26 -6.50
CA ASN A 701 11.50 -16.22 -6.06
C ASN A 701 10.88 -15.41 -7.20
N GLU A 702 11.50 -15.36 -8.39
CA GLU A 702 10.90 -14.68 -9.55
C GLU A 702 9.52 -15.30 -9.92
N ARG A 703 9.30 -16.59 -9.62
CA ARG A 703 8.00 -17.25 -9.79
C ARG A 703 6.88 -16.66 -8.92
N ILE A 704 7.20 -15.95 -7.85
CA ILE A 704 6.21 -15.25 -7.00
C ILE A 704 5.57 -14.11 -7.77
N ARG A 705 6.34 -13.38 -8.56
CA ARG A 705 5.89 -12.24 -9.38
C ARG A 705 4.75 -12.56 -10.36
N TRP A 706 4.62 -13.84 -10.73
CA TRP A 706 3.62 -14.35 -11.67
C TRP A 706 2.52 -15.15 -10.97
N SER A 707 2.44 -15.05 -9.63
CA SER A 707 1.36 -15.69 -8.86
C SER A 707 0.03 -15.03 -9.19
N LYS A 708 -0.92 -15.82 -9.74
CA LYS A 708 -2.31 -15.44 -10.00
C LYS A 708 -3.23 -16.23 -9.08
N ALA A 709 -4.34 -15.62 -8.69
CA ALA A 709 -5.40 -16.30 -7.92
C ALA A 709 -6.18 -17.30 -8.77
N ASP A 710 -6.48 -16.94 -10.04
CA ASP A 710 -7.39 -17.68 -10.93
C ASP A 710 -7.07 -19.16 -11.13
N LYS A 711 -5.78 -19.53 -11.24
CA LYS A 711 -5.38 -20.94 -11.41
C LYS A 711 -5.69 -21.87 -10.23
N PHE A 712 -6.07 -21.31 -9.07
CA PHE A 712 -6.32 -22.14 -7.88
C PHE A 712 -7.80 -22.46 -7.70
N ILE A 713 -8.67 -21.57 -8.14
CA ILE A 713 -10.13 -21.81 -8.11
C ILE A 713 -10.48 -22.93 -9.07
N ASP A 714 -9.91 -22.91 -10.30
CA ASP A 714 -10.07 -23.99 -11.28
C ASP A 714 -9.57 -25.35 -10.75
N THR A 715 -8.50 -25.36 -9.93
CA THR A 715 -8.00 -26.61 -9.33
C THR A 715 -8.84 -27.07 -8.13
N LEU A 716 -9.45 -26.17 -7.38
CA LEU A 716 -10.38 -26.52 -6.30
C LEU A 716 -11.70 -27.07 -6.86
N ASP A 717 -12.27 -26.45 -7.89
CA ASP A 717 -13.45 -26.92 -8.58
C ASP A 717 -13.22 -28.30 -9.22
N LEU A 718 -12.02 -28.57 -9.75
CA LEU A 718 -11.62 -29.88 -10.25
C LEU A 718 -11.48 -30.96 -9.15
N VAL A 719 -11.05 -30.57 -7.94
CA VAL A 719 -10.91 -31.47 -6.79
C VAL A 719 -12.28 -31.74 -6.15
N GLU A 720 -13.15 -30.73 -6.04
CA GLU A 720 -14.53 -30.91 -5.54
C GLU A 720 -15.37 -31.72 -6.49
N ASN A 721 -15.28 -31.52 -7.80
CA ASN A 721 -15.94 -32.36 -8.81
C ASN A 721 -15.45 -33.83 -8.81
N LYS A 722 -14.15 -34.07 -8.56
CA LYS A 722 -13.61 -35.42 -8.37
C LYS A 722 -14.11 -36.10 -7.09
N ASN A 723 -14.24 -35.33 -6.00
CA ASN A 723 -14.75 -35.87 -4.74
C ASN A 723 -16.28 -35.99 -4.72
N GLY A 724 -17.01 -35.12 -5.43
CA GLY A 724 -18.46 -35.24 -5.68
C GLY A 724 -18.81 -36.46 -6.49
N ASN A 725 -18.08 -36.73 -7.56
CA ASN A 725 -18.27 -37.95 -8.39
C ASN A 725 -17.87 -39.26 -7.67
N ARG A 726 -16.95 -39.21 -6.69
CA ARG A 726 -16.66 -40.41 -5.87
C ARG A 726 -17.74 -40.68 -4.82
N ARG A 727 -18.52 -39.71 -4.38
CA ARG A 727 -19.64 -39.89 -3.46
C ARG A 727 -20.91 -40.37 -4.15
N GLN A 728 -21.07 -40.14 -5.46
CA GLN A 728 -22.18 -40.64 -6.25
C GLN A 728 -21.94 -42.06 -6.83
N SER A 729 -20.71 -42.58 -6.80
CA SER A 729 -20.38 -43.93 -7.25
C SER A 729 -20.30 -44.97 -6.12
N THR A 730 -20.65 -44.56 -4.90
CA THR A 730 -20.68 -45.47 -3.71
C THR A 730 -22.05 -45.50 -3.01
N ASN A 731 -23.14 -45.09 -3.70
CA ASN A 731 -24.51 -45.35 -3.27
C ASN A 731 -25.21 -46.24 -4.28
#